data_114860fbb99845bfca813dc6d4e8fe38
#
_entry.id   114860fbb99845bfca813dc6d4e8fe38
#
_cell.length_a   1.000
_cell.length_b   1.000
_cell.length_c   1.000
_cell.angle_alpha   90.00
_cell.angle_beta   90.00
_cell.angle_gamma   90.00
#
_symmetry.space_group_name_H-M   'P 1'
#
loop_
_entity.id
_entity.type
_entity.pdbx_description
1 polymer ?
#
loop_
_entity_poly.entity_id
_entity_poly.type
_entity_poly.pdbx_seq_one_letter_code
_entity_poly.pdbx_strand_id
1 'polypeptide(L)'
;MLYEVLGDIWVVIRNPYLEEDLLQDPHRRQLLIEAMRHRLSEVNKRRDLTDTALNESVGELIELASAAVARFEKHFVDLKIKREQIAKTLSKYTRRRNICFDAYARAAHVTDATDWRVAYPIVVLYPDAEEEIPGLVRACDSLGLTLIGRGGSTGYTGGAVPLSEMTAVMNMEKFTTMSQVEMKTLPGVAEPVPTIFTGAGVVTKRIAERADENHWVFAVDPASAHSSCVGGNIAENSGGKKAVLWGTAIDNLAWWRMVNADGNWLEVTRVNHNLGKIHRQEHVVFEVVVKDGREAPDKAKVLSRETLNLSGPLFRKPGLGKDVSNKYLQGLPGVQKEGCDGIITSARWILHRLPKFGRTVCLEFYGSASVAGEAILAITTLLDPHPEGVMLAGLEHLDERYLKAVEYPVKSLTGRNPKMVIVGDIVSDNEEALDRLTQQVADICCSREGEAFIAKTPEKRKHFWNERARTAAISRHTNAFKLNEDVVIPMKRLGEYTNACEFFNIQHSIRNKLDMVTEVQKYLNAPNTFREAAERMEMPLEEVRSDYLGNINKILDHAKTGWSWLLDNFEATADTVREEAASIGINLPESETGHEQIRDFLLDHSLVVSWSREVKDALQKLLIREDFSDIRKAVDDIHNRILRKRLFIALHMHAGDGNVHTNIPVHSDDPDMMAEAYKGVDMVMRVAKSLGGSISGEHGIGMTKIAFLSDEELKPFHEYLDKVDPHGLFNRGKLRHSAGLDIAFTPSFHLLRAESLLMQKNDLQDIADSIKNCLRCGKCKHACTTHQPNANLLYSPRNKIIATSLLIEAYLYEEQPRRGLSKRHMDELADLGDHCTVCMRCLPPCPVKINFGDVTIKIRNFLSAQGYHRGNFAKKAGMEFLKLQNPTSIKLARTV
;
A
#
# COMPACT_ATOMS: atom_id res chain seq x y z
N MET A 1 -9.14 -3.83 -35.29
CA MET A 1 -9.00 -2.45 -35.85
C MET A 1 -9.67 -1.36 -34.99
N LEU A 2 -10.98 -1.39 -34.72
CA LEU A 2 -11.61 -0.41 -33.75
C LEU A 2 -10.96 -0.51 -32.37
N TYR A 3 -10.76 -1.70 -31.87
CA TYR A 3 -10.08 -1.96 -30.59
C TYR A 3 -8.64 -1.39 -30.54
N GLU A 4 -7.92 -1.42 -31.66
CA GLU A 4 -6.58 -0.87 -31.79
C GLU A 4 -6.61 0.67 -31.76
N VAL A 5 -7.59 1.31 -32.41
CA VAL A 5 -7.72 2.79 -32.41
C VAL A 5 -8.00 3.31 -31.01
N LEU A 6 -8.97 2.69 -30.30
CA LEU A 6 -9.29 3.07 -28.94
C LEU A 6 -8.16 2.69 -27.96
N GLY A 7 -7.48 1.58 -28.20
CA GLY A 7 -6.30 1.14 -27.44
C GLY A 7 -5.14 2.12 -27.56
N ASP A 8 -4.84 2.63 -28.76
CA ASP A 8 -3.81 3.64 -28.98
C ASP A 8 -4.10 4.92 -28.16
N ILE A 9 -5.34 5.41 -28.20
CA ILE A 9 -5.76 6.58 -27.40
C ILE A 9 -5.59 6.30 -25.91
N TRP A 10 -6.06 5.14 -25.45
CA TRP A 10 -6.03 4.71 -24.05
C TRP A 10 -4.60 4.63 -23.51
N VAL A 11 -3.69 3.97 -24.23
CA VAL A 11 -2.28 3.81 -23.82
C VAL A 11 -1.57 5.16 -23.74
N VAL A 12 -1.75 6.03 -24.75
CA VAL A 12 -1.10 7.35 -24.75
C VAL A 12 -1.56 8.22 -23.59
N ILE A 13 -2.86 8.32 -23.33
CA ILE A 13 -3.40 9.15 -22.23
C ILE A 13 -2.95 8.59 -20.85
N ARG A 14 -2.78 7.29 -20.71
CA ARG A 14 -2.37 6.65 -19.46
C ARG A 14 -0.87 6.50 -19.28
N ASN A 15 -0.08 6.94 -20.25
CA ASN A 15 1.38 6.97 -20.13
C ASN A 15 1.92 8.38 -20.36
N PRO A 16 2.34 9.11 -19.32
CA PRO A 16 2.77 10.50 -19.44
C PRO A 16 4.02 10.67 -20.31
N TYR A 17 4.81 9.62 -20.54
CA TYR A 17 5.96 9.66 -21.43
C TYR A 17 5.53 9.68 -22.90
N LEU A 18 4.55 8.86 -23.28
CA LEU A 18 3.97 8.85 -24.62
C LEU A 18 3.23 10.15 -24.91
N GLU A 19 2.41 10.63 -23.95
CA GLU A 19 1.70 11.90 -24.09
C GLU A 19 2.66 13.06 -24.29
N GLU A 20 3.73 13.12 -23.50
CA GLU A 20 4.73 14.20 -23.59
C GLU A 20 5.54 14.13 -24.88
N ASP A 21 5.89 12.93 -25.37
CA ASP A 21 6.55 12.75 -26.65
C ASP A 21 5.70 13.30 -27.80
N LEU A 22 4.43 12.92 -27.85
CA LEU A 22 3.50 13.39 -28.87
C LEU A 22 3.14 14.87 -28.72
N LEU A 23 3.19 15.42 -27.52
CA LEU A 23 3.00 16.86 -27.29
C LEU A 23 4.16 17.67 -27.87
N GLN A 24 5.38 17.20 -27.71
CA GLN A 24 6.61 17.89 -28.13
C GLN A 24 6.97 17.62 -29.60
N ASP A 25 6.56 16.47 -30.18
CA ASP A 25 6.81 16.11 -31.57
C ASP A 25 5.50 16.09 -32.39
N PRO A 26 5.13 17.20 -33.07
CA PRO A 26 3.94 17.28 -33.89
C PRO A 26 3.93 16.30 -35.07
N HIS A 27 5.11 15.93 -35.61
CA HIS A 27 5.18 15.01 -36.74
C HIS A 27 4.83 13.58 -36.30
N ARG A 28 5.38 13.09 -35.20
CA ARG A 28 5.02 11.78 -34.63
C ARG A 28 3.54 11.71 -34.27
N ARG A 29 3.00 12.79 -33.67
CA ARG A 29 1.57 12.91 -33.35
C ARG A 29 0.71 12.78 -34.61
N GLN A 30 1.06 13.51 -35.68
CA GLN A 30 0.30 13.47 -36.93
C GLN A 30 0.31 12.08 -37.55
N LEU A 31 1.44 11.39 -37.58
CA LEU A 31 1.55 10.01 -38.06
C LEU A 31 0.63 9.06 -37.30
N LEU A 32 0.51 9.20 -35.99
CA LEU A 32 -0.38 8.37 -35.17
C LEU A 32 -1.86 8.65 -35.53
N ILE A 33 -2.25 9.92 -35.62
CA ILE A 33 -3.62 10.33 -35.95
C ILE A 33 -4.01 9.86 -37.37
N GLU A 34 -3.12 10.00 -38.33
CA GLU A 34 -3.32 9.51 -39.69
C GLU A 34 -3.48 8.00 -39.74
N ALA A 35 -2.69 7.24 -38.98
CA ALA A 35 -2.81 5.80 -38.86
C ALA A 35 -4.16 5.37 -38.26
N MET A 36 -4.65 6.07 -37.20
CA MET A 36 -5.98 5.83 -36.64
C MET A 36 -7.09 6.10 -37.67
N ARG A 37 -7.04 7.24 -38.34
CA ARG A 37 -8.01 7.62 -39.38
C ARG A 37 -8.02 6.61 -40.54
N HIS A 38 -6.83 6.15 -40.97
CA HIS A 38 -6.72 5.11 -41.98
C HIS A 38 -7.38 3.79 -41.54
N ARG A 39 -7.14 3.33 -40.31
CA ARG A 39 -7.78 2.13 -39.79
C ARG A 39 -9.32 2.25 -39.76
N LEU A 40 -9.85 3.40 -39.35
CA LEU A 40 -11.28 3.66 -39.37
C LEU A 40 -11.86 3.65 -40.78
N SER A 41 -11.13 4.23 -41.75
CA SER A 41 -11.48 4.18 -43.18
C SER A 41 -11.52 2.75 -43.69
N GLU A 42 -10.54 1.90 -43.32
CA GLU A 42 -10.50 0.49 -43.71
C GLU A 42 -11.67 -0.32 -43.08
N VAL A 43 -12.06 -0.03 -41.83
CA VAL A 43 -13.26 -0.62 -41.21
C VAL A 43 -14.51 -0.23 -42.00
N ASN A 44 -14.64 1.04 -42.38
CA ASN A 44 -15.77 1.55 -43.15
C ASN A 44 -15.87 0.90 -44.52
N LYS A 45 -14.74 0.67 -45.22
CA LYS A 45 -14.71 -0.02 -46.53
C LYS A 45 -15.14 -1.48 -46.47
N ARG A 46 -14.99 -2.14 -45.32
CA ARG A 46 -15.32 -3.55 -45.08
C ARG A 46 -16.73 -3.75 -44.51
N ARG A 47 -17.55 -2.71 -44.40
CA ARG A 47 -18.92 -2.83 -43.94
C ARG A 47 -19.74 -3.72 -44.86
N ASP A 48 -20.46 -4.65 -44.29
CA ASP A 48 -21.44 -5.40 -45.01
C ASP A 48 -22.73 -4.57 -45.13
N LEU A 49 -23.06 -4.15 -46.35
CA LEU A 49 -24.23 -3.31 -46.63
C LEU A 49 -25.50 -4.16 -46.79
N THR A 50 -25.40 -5.50 -46.74
CA THR A 50 -26.55 -6.39 -46.88
C THR A 50 -27.29 -6.63 -45.58
N ASP A 51 -26.62 -6.53 -44.41
CA ASP A 51 -27.21 -6.60 -43.09
C ASP A 51 -27.42 -5.14 -42.56
N THR A 52 -28.65 -4.67 -42.63
CA THR A 52 -28.99 -3.27 -42.30
C THR A 52 -28.73 -2.93 -40.82
N ALA A 53 -29.09 -3.83 -39.88
CA ALA A 53 -28.95 -3.57 -38.45
C ALA A 53 -27.48 -3.58 -38.02
N LEU A 54 -26.72 -4.54 -38.52
CA LEU A 54 -25.26 -4.62 -38.25
C LEU A 54 -24.54 -3.43 -38.88
N ASN A 55 -24.96 -3.02 -40.09
CA ASN A 55 -24.39 -1.89 -40.81
C ASN A 55 -24.64 -0.55 -40.07
N GLU A 56 -25.81 -0.33 -39.52
CA GLU A 56 -26.13 0.86 -38.71
C GLU A 56 -25.27 0.90 -37.44
N SER A 57 -25.20 -0.21 -36.70
CA SER A 57 -24.38 -0.34 -35.46
C SER A 57 -22.89 -0.09 -35.74
N VAL A 58 -22.34 -0.66 -36.82
CA VAL A 58 -20.94 -0.43 -37.23
C VAL A 58 -20.74 1.02 -37.64
N GLY A 59 -21.72 1.66 -38.30
CA GLY A 59 -21.70 3.07 -38.68
C GLY A 59 -21.59 3.97 -37.44
N GLU A 60 -22.46 3.77 -36.46
CA GLU A 60 -22.45 4.50 -35.20
C GLU A 60 -21.12 4.33 -34.44
N LEU A 61 -20.59 3.11 -34.38
CA LEU A 61 -19.27 2.85 -33.74
C LEU A 61 -18.13 3.59 -34.44
N ILE A 62 -18.15 3.68 -35.80
CA ILE A 62 -17.14 4.43 -36.55
C ILE A 62 -17.27 5.93 -36.29
N GLU A 63 -18.48 6.48 -36.19
CA GLU A 63 -18.69 7.89 -35.84
C GLU A 63 -18.17 8.20 -34.45
N LEU A 64 -18.50 7.37 -33.45
CA LEU A 64 -18.04 7.52 -32.10
C LEU A 64 -16.50 7.44 -32.00
N ALA A 65 -15.89 6.49 -32.70
CA ALA A 65 -14.44 6.34 -32.75
C ALA A 65 -13.76 7.52 -33.48
N SER A 66 -14.37 8.01 -34.56
CA SER A 66 -13.87 9.20 -35.28
C SER A 66 -13.93 10.45 -34.43
N ALA A 67 -15.01 10.62 -33.66
CA ALA A 67 -15.14 11.71 -32.71
C ALA A 67 -14.10 11.56 -31.56
N ALA A 68 -13.78 10.34 -31.12
CA ALA A 68 -12.74 10.09 -30.13
C ALA A 68 -11.34 10.49 -30.67
N VAL A 69 -11.01 10.14 -31.92
CA VAL A 69 -9.77 10.55 -32.57
C VAL A 69 -9.67 12.08 -32.70
N ALA A 70 -10.77 12.75 -33.08
CA ALA A 70 -10.81 14.21 -33.16
C ALA A 70 -10.61 14.88 -31.79
N ARG A 71 -11.22 14.34 -30.73
CA ARG A 71 -10.99 14.82 -29.36
C ARG A 71 -9.54 14.59 -28.92
N PHE A 72 -8.95 13.44 -29.26
CA PHE A 72 -7.57 13.12 -28.96
C PHE A 72 -6.59 14.08 -29.68
N GLU A 73 -6.82 14.41 -30.94
CA GLU A 73 -6.01 15.41 -31.66
C GLU A 73 -6.09 16.79 -31.00
N LYS A 74 -7.30 17.23 -30.65
CA LYS A 74 -7.53 18.50 -29.97
C LYS A 74 -6.90 18.56 -28.58
N HIS A 75 -6.85 17.44 -27.87
CA HIS A 75 -6.29 17.34 -26.52
C HIS A 75 -4.87 17.96 -26.43
N PHE A 76 -4.00 17.69 -27.38
CA PHE A 76 -2.62 18.21 -27.37
C PHE A 76 -2.55 19.72 -27.54
N VAL A 77 -3.45 20.30 -28.34
CA VAL A 77 -3.53 21.76 -28.54
C VAL A 77 -4.03 22.42 -27.24
N ASP A 78 -5.10 21.89 -26.68
CA ASP A 78 -5.72 22.40 -25.47
C ASP A 78 -4.76 22.27 -24.28
N LEU A 79 -4.05 21.13 -24.17
CA LEU A 79 -3.08 20.86 -23.12
C LEU A 79 -1.92 21.86 -23.14
N LYS A 80 -1.40 22.18 -24.34
CA LYS A 80 -0.31 23.17 -24.50
C LYS A 80 -0.73 24.56 -24.01
N ILE A 81 -1.88 25.04 -24.48
CA ILE A 81 -2.42 26.35 -24.11
C ILE A 81 -2.66 26.42 -22.60
N LYS A 82 -3.22 25.36 -22.03
CA LYS A 82 -3.53 25.27 -20.61
C LYS A 82 -2.25 25.27 -19.75
N ARG A 83 -1.24 24.50 -20.13
CA ARG A 83 0.07 24.50 -19.42
C ARG A 83 0.74 25.88 -19.46
N GLU A 84 0.66 26.61 -20.57
CA GLU A 84 1.19 27.98 -20.69
C GLU A 84 0.45 28.94 -19.75
N GLN A 85 -0.88 28.86 -19.69
CA GLN A 85 -1.70 29.64 -18.78
C GLN A 85 -1.38 29.34 -17.30
N ILE A 86 -1.30 28.05 -16.94
CA ILE A 86 -0.94 27.60 -15.60
C ILE A 86 0.45 28.12 -15.21
N ALA A 87 1.45 27.93 -16.08
CA ALA A 87 2.79 28.40 -15.84
C ALA A 87 2.87 29.91 -15.61
N LYS A 88 2.19 30.70 -16.46
CA LYS A 88 2.13 32.16 -16.34
C LYS A 88 1.49 32.61 -15.03
N THR A 89 0.42 31.96 -14.59
CA THR A 89 -0.31 32.32 -13.39
C THR A 89 0.47 31.98 -12.13
N LEU A 90 0.94 30.73 -12.03
CA LEU A 90 1.64 30.21 -10.86
C LEU A 90 3.05 30.81 -10.66
N SER A 91 3.73 31.22 -11.75
CA SER A 91 5.06 31.89 -11.67
C SER A 91 5.04 33.25 -10.94
N LYS A 92 3.87 33.79 -10.63
CA LYS A 92 3.74 34.98 -9.80
C LYS A 92 4.01 34.70 -8.31
N TYR A 93 3.88 33.44 -7.88
CA TYR A 93 3.91 33.04 -6.47
C TYR A 93 5.07 32.09 -6.14
N THR A 94 5.62 31.39 -7.14
CA THR A 94 6.77 30.51 -6.97
C THR A 94 7.72 30.60 -8.18
N ARG A 95 8.94 30.12 -8.03
CA ARG A 95 9.92 30.10 -9.11
C ARG A 95 9.46 29.16 -10.23
N ARG A 96 9.74 29.54 -11.50
CA ARG A 96 9.33 28.73 -12.67
C ARG A 96 9.81 27.28 -12.60
N ARG A 97 11.00 27.01 -12.04
CA ARG A 97 11.55 25.66 -11.83
C ARG A 97 10.74 24.79 -10.86
N ASN A 98 9.91 25.40 -10.03
CA ASN A 98 9.05 24.72 -9.07
C ASN A 98 7.71 24.28 -9.68
N ILE A 99 7.47 24.62 -10.97
CA ILE A 99 6.23 24.30 -11.72
C ILE A 99 6.61 23.29 -12.79
N CYS A 100 6.34 22.00 -12.55
CA CYS A 100 6.79 20.89 -13.39
C CYS A 100 5.62 20.24 -14.12
N PHE A 101 5.76 20.12 -15.44
CA PHE A 101 4.81 19.46 -16.34
C PHE A 101 5.38 18.17 -16.94
N ASP A 102 6.67 17.88 -16.71
CA ASP A 102 7.36 16.77 -17.31
C ASP A 102 6.78 15.41 -16.88
N ALA A 103 6.96 14.42 -17.75
CA ALA A 103 6.44 13.07 -17.55
C ALA A 103 6.92 12.45 -16.24
N TYR A 104 8.19 12.67 -15.87
CA TYR A 104 8.75 12.08 -14.65
C TYR A 104 8.10 12.64 -13.37
N ALA A 105 7.94 13.96 -13.27
CA ALA A 105 7.29 14.59 -12.14
C ALA A 105 5.84 14.10 -12.01
N ARG A 106 5.09 14.03 -13.10
CA ARG A 106 3.71 13.55 -13.15
C ARG A 106 3.61 12.07 -12.75
N ALA A 107 4.47 11.20 -13.30
CA ALA A 107 4.56 9.79 -12.96
C ALA A 107 4.90 9.56 -11.47
N ALA A 108 5.83 10.34 -10.91
CA ALA A 108 6.22 10.24 -9.51
C ALA A 108 5.10 10.63 -8.53
N HIS A 109 4.05 11.32 -9.00
CA HIS A 109 2.95 11.86 -8.19
C HIS A 109 1.58 11.30 -8.53
N VAL A 110 1.48 10.24 -9.34
CA VAL A 110 0.20 9.64 -9.78
C VAL A 110 -0.43 8.72 -8.74
N THR A 111 0.36 8.17 -7.83
CA THR A 111 -0.08 7.15 -6.87
C THR A 111 0.56 7.32 -5.50
N ASP A 112 0.05 6.62 -4.51
CA ASP A 112 0.64 6.43 -3.18
C ASP A 112 1.20 4.98 -3.02
N ALA A 113 1.20 4.42 -1.81
CA ALA A 113 1.70 3.06 -1.59
C ALA A 113 0.71 1.95 -2.02
N THR A 114 -0.49 2.29 -2.44
CA THR A 114 -1.49 1.34 -2.95
C THR A 114 -1.22 0.89 -4.37
N ASP A 115 -0.54 1.73 -5.19
CA ASP A 115 -0.43 1.64 -6.65
C ASP A 115 -1.74 1.88 -7.43
N TRP A 116 -2.82 2.25 -6.78
CA TRP A 116 -4.01 2.72 -7.48
C TRP A 116 -3.72 4.00 -8.27
N ARG A 117 -4.25 4.10 -9.47
CA ARG A 117 -4.15 5.27 -10.36
C ARG A 117 -5.52 5.56 -10.95
N VAL A 118 -5.81 6.84 -11.18
CA VAL A 118 -7.01 7.30 -11.89
C VAL A 118 -6.59 8.24 -13.02
N ALA A 119 -5.91 9.34 -12.68
CA ALA A 119 -5.44 10.33 -13.65
C ALA A 119 -4.03 10.82 -13.31
N TYR A 120 -3.28 11.25 -14.32
CA TYR A 120 -2.00 11.95 -14.10
C TYR A 120 -2.28 13.44 -13.86
N PRO A 121 -1.64 14.07 -12.85
CA PRO A 121 -1.84 15.48 -12.60
C PRO A 121 -1.32 16.31 -13.77
N ILE A 122 -1.98 17.44 -14.10
CA ILE A 122 -1.49 18.33 -15.15
C ILE A 122 -0.19 19.01 -14.76
N VAL A 123 0.01 19.32 -13.47
CA VAL A 123 1.16 20.02 -12.94
C VAL A 123 1.55 19.51 -11.56
N VAL A 124 2.85 19.49 -11.27
CA VAL A 124 3.40 19.23 -9.94
C VAL A 124 4.14 20.49 -9.47
N LEU A 125 3.85 20.92 -8.23
CA LEU A 125 4.38 22.11 -7.61
C LEU A 125 5.34 21.75 -6.48
N TYR A 126 6.48 22.43 -6.40
CA TYR A 126 7.52 22.24 -5.38
C TYR A 126 7.87 23.56 -4.68
N PRO A 127 6.93 24.18 -3.94
CA PRO A 127 7.19 25.47 -3.31
C PRO A 127 8.43 25.43 -2.42
N ASP A 128 9.18 26.52 -2.41
CA ASP A 128 10.43 26.64 -1.64
C ASP A 128 10.20 27.15 -0.22
N ALA A 129 9.11 27.91 0.02
CA ALA A 129 8.79 28.54 1.29
C ALA A 129 7.29 28.47 1.61
N GLU A 130 6.96 28.50 2.90
CA GLU A 130 5.58 28.45 3.41
C GLU A 130 4.75 29.62 2.87
N GLU A 131 5.35 30.81 2.74
CA GLU A 131 4.71 32.03 2.26
C GLU A 131 4.22 31.96 0.80
N GLU A 132 4.71 31.02 0.02
CA GLU A 132 4.25 30.81 -1.37
C GLU A 132 2.86 30.14 -1.40
N ILE A 133 2.51 29.35 -0.38
CA ILE A 133 1.34 28.48 -0.38
C ILE A 133 0.02 29.24 -0.53
N PRO A 134 -0.25 30.33 0.24
CA PRO A 134 -1.50 31.08 0.09
C PRO A 134 -1.75 31.61 -1.31
N GLY A 135 -0.70 32.13 -1.96
CA GLY A 135 -0.75 32.62 -3.33
C GLY A 135 -1.00 31.52 -4.35
N LEU A 136 -0.34 30.35 -4.17
CA LEU A 136 -0.54 29.16 -5.02
C LEU A 136 -1.95 28.58 -4.88
N VAL A 137 -2.51 28.56 -3.67
CA VAL A 137 -3.90 28.11 -3.41
C VAL A 137 -4.89 28.95 -4.19
N ARG A 138 -4.85 30.30 -4.03
CA ARG A 138 -5.71 31.21 -4.78
C ARG A 138 -5.54 31.09 -6.29
N ALA A 139 -4.29 30.91 -6.75
CA ALA A 139 -4.01 30.75 -8.18
C ALA A 139 -4.57 29.43 -8.74
N CYS A 140 -4.47 28.33 -8.00
CA CYS A 140 -5.06 27.05 -8.40
C CYS A 140 -6.58 27.12 -8.48
N ASP A 141 -7.24 27.77 -7.51
CA ASP A 141 -8.68 28.01 -7.54
C ASP A 141 -9.09 28.82 -8.78
N SER A 142 -8.42 29.95 -9.04
CA SER A 142 -8.69 30.79 -10.21
C SER A 142 -8.48 30.09 -11.55
N LEU A 143 -7.67 29.03 -11.60
CA LEU A 143 -7.41 28.18 -12.77
C LEU A 143 -8.36 26.98 -12.87
N GLY A 144 -9.26 26.79 -11.90
CA GLY A 144 -10.16 25.63 -11.80
C GLY A 144 -9.44 24.32 -11.55
N LEU A 145 -8.21 24.36 -11.03
CA LEU A 145 -7.43 23.15 -10.69
C LEU A 145 -7.89 22.57 -9.35
N THR A 146 -7.91 21.26 -9.28
CA THR A 146 -7.96 20.55 -7.99
C THR A 146 -6.56 20.57 -7.36
N LEU A 147 -6.47 20.86 -6.07
CA LEU A 147 -5.20 20.91 -5.35
C LEU A 147 -5.06 19.75 -4.37
N ILE A 148 -3.96 19.00 -4.47
CA ILE A 148 -3.64 17.90 -3.57
C ILE A 148 -2.33 18.20 -2.87
N GLY A 149 -2.36 18.30 -1.52
CA GLY A 149 -1.16 18.33 -0.69
C GLY A 149 -0.52 16.94 -0.61
N ARG A 150 0.80 16.84 -0.80
CA ARG A 150 1.49 15.57 -0.80
C ARG A 150 2.82 15.62 -0.05
N GLY A 151 3.01 14.74 0.92
CA GLY A 151 4.29 14.49 1.58
C GLY A 151 4.96 13.21 1.08
N GLY A 152 5.25 12.28 1.97
CA GLY A 152 5.94 11.01 1.67
C GLY A 152 5.18 10.05 0.75
N SER A 153 3.89 10.21 0.60
CA SER A 153 3.01 9.35 -0.19
C SER A 153 3.10 7.87 0.22
N THR A 154 2.89 7.65 1.49
CA THR A 154 2.96 6.33 2.15
C THR A 154 1.60 5.78 2.54
N GLY A 155 0.51 6.49 2.22
CA GLY A 155 -0.87 6.09 2.49
C GLY A 155 -1.28 4.81 1.76
N TYR A 156 -2.29 4.12 2.31
CA TYR A 156 -2.82 2.86 1.79
C TYR A 156 -4.28 2.95 1.32
N THR A 157 -4.81 4.17 1.16
CA THR A 157 -6.22 4.36 0.79
C THR A 157 -6.42 5.18 -0.49
N GLY A 158 -5.33 5.59 -1.14
CA GLY A 158 -5.42 6.41 -2.33
C GLY A 158 -5.69 7.90 -2.04
N GLY A 159 -5.45 8.36 -0.80
CA GLY A 159 -5.66 9.76 -0.40
C GLY A 159 -4.89 10.79 -1.24
N ALA A 160 -3.69 10.44 -1.72
CA ALA A 160 -2.86 11.30 -2.56
C ALA A 160 -2.97 11.02 -4.08
N VAL A 161 -3.94 10.20 -4.53
CA VAL A 161 -4.15 9.86 -5.95
C VAL A 161 -4.99 10.94 -6.63
N PRO A 162 -4.54 11.57 -7.73
CA PRO A 162 -5.37 12.49 -8.50
C PRO A 162 -6.56 11.78 -9.15
N LEU A 163 -7.77 12.32 -8.98
CA LEU A 163 -8.99 11.78 -9.60
C LEU A 163 -9.25 12.36 -10.99
N SER A 164 -8.58 13.44 -11.36
CA SER A 164 -8.76 14.18 -12.61
C SER A 164 -7.43 14.69 -13.10
N GLU A 165 -7.27 14.81 -14.43
CA GLU A 165 -6.10 15.43 -15.06
C GLU A 165 -5.95 16.89 -14.62
N MET A 166 -7.05 17.59 -14.36
CA MET A 166 -7.06 18.98 -13.90
C MET A 166 -6.65 19.15 -12.46
N THR A 167 -5.62 18.40 -12.04
CA THR A 167 -5.07 18.40 -10.69
C THR A 167 -3.66 18.99 -10.66
N ALA A 168 -3.42 19.88 -9.70
CA ALA A 168 -2.10 20.32 -9.26
C ALA A 168 -1.74 19.53 -8.00
N VAL A 169 -0.63 18.80 -8.03
CA VAL A 169 -0.09 18.15 -6.81
C VAL A 169 0.99 19.04 -6.22
N MET A 170 0.77 19.51 -4.98
CA MET A 170 1.72 20.32 -4.23
C MET A 170 2.58 19.42 -3.33
N ASN A 171 3.82 19.23 -3.71
CA ASN A 171 4.76 18.41 -2.93
C ASN A 171 5.38 19.23 -1.80
N MET A 172 5.15 18.80 -0.56
CA MET A 172 5.54 19.49 0.67
C MET A 172 6.89 18.99 1.24
N GLU A 173 7.59 18.09 0.58
CA GLU A 173 8.82 17.47 1.11
C GLU A 173 9.99 18.46 1.31
N LYS A 174 9.93 19.68 0.77
CA LYS A 174 10.91 20.73 1.04
C LYS A 174 10.76 21.41 2.40
N PHE A 175 9.59 21.32 3.04
CA PHE A 175 9.33 21.95 4.35
C PHE A 175 9.96 21.15 5.48
N THR A 176 11.28 21.14 5.55
CA THR A 176 12.07 20.29 6.46
C THR A 176 12.56 21.03 7.72
N THR A 177 12.05 22.23 7.99
CA THR A 177 12.37 22.99 9.19
C THR A 177 11.95 22.21 10.44
N MET A 178 12.87 22.07 11.40
CA MET A 178 12.64 21.38 12.67
C MET A 178 13.43 22.10 13.77
N SER A 179 12.73 22.47 14.87
CA SER A 179 13.39 23.10 16.01
C SER A 179 14.19 22.09 16.84
N GLN A 180 14.94 22.60 17.81
CA GLN A 180 15.36 21.79 18.95
C GLN A 180 14.14 21.47 19.81
N VAL A 181 14.31 20.56 20.79
CA VAL A 181 13.31 20.34 21.83
C VAL A 181 13.26 21.57 22.72
N GLU A 182 12.08 22.12 22.91
CA GLU A 182 11.85 23.37 23.66
C GLU A 182 10.83 23.09 24.78
N MET A 183 11.13 23.53 26.00
CA MET A 183 10.14 23.57 27.09
C MET A 183 9.23 24.76 26.88
N LYS A 184 7.92 24.53 26.66
CA LYS A 184 6.92 25.59 26.42
C LYS A 184 5.74 25.46 27.35
N THR A 185 5.31 26.58 27.90
CA THR A 185 4.02 26.66 28.58
C THR A 185 2.92 26.69 27.51
N LEU A 186 2.11 25.65 27.49
CA LEU A 186 0.96 25.55 26.58
C LEU A 186 -0.24 26.28 27.17
N PRO A 187 -1.17 26.85 26.36
CA PRO A 187 -2.36 27.52 26.88
C PRO A 187 -3.18 26.60 27.79
N GLY A 188 -3.40 27.05 29.02
CA GLY A 188 -4.16 26.30 30.06
C GLY A 188 -3.44 25.09 30.65
N VAL A 189 -2.15 24.91 30.41
CA VAL A 189 -1.31 23.88 31.06
C VAL A 189 -0.35 24.56 32.02
N ALA A 190 -0.37 24.14 33.29
CA ALA A 190 0.39 24.82 34.34
C ALA A 190 1.91 24.70 34.20
N GLU A 191 2.38 23.49 33.86
CA GLU A 191 3.81 23.19 33.76
C GLU A 191 4.31 23.30 32.31
N PRO A 192 5.57 23.71 32.10
CA PRO A 192 6.19 23.69 30.78
C PRO A 192 6.26 22.26 30.22
N VAL A 193 5.87 22.09 28.96
CA VAL A 193 5.82 20.82 28.25
C VAL A 193 6.95 20.77 27.23
N PRO A 194 7.68 19.64 27.10
CA PRO A 194 8.65 19.47 26.04
C PRO A 194 7.93 19.42 24.68
N THR A 195 8.31 20.29 23.78
CA THR A 195 7.70 20.41 22.44
C THR A 195 8.76 20.48 21.36
N ILE A 196 8.34 20.15 20.13
CA ILE A 196 9.15 20.32 18.93
C ILE A 196 8.30 20.94 17.83
N PHE A 197 8.83 21.97 17.14
CA PHE A 197 8.22 22.54 15.96
C PHE A 197 8.73 21.84 14.70
N THR A 198 7.83 21.64 13.71
CA THR A 198 8.16 20.98 12.45
C THR A 198 7.40 21.60 11.28
N GLY A 199 8.05 21.71 10.13
CA GLY A 199 7.39 21.91 8.85
C GLY A 199 6.75 20.62 8.36
N ALA A 200 5.74 20.72 7.50
CA ALA A 200 4.93 19.57 7.03
C ALA A 200 5.73 18.48 6.27
N GLY A 201 6.88 18.82 5.70
CA GLY A 201 7.75 17.90 4.96
C GLY A 201 8.77 17.15 5.83
N VAL A 202 8.84 17.43 7.13
CA VAL A 202 9.74 16.71 8.03
C VAL A 202 9.37 15.22 8.08
N VAL A 203 10.36 14.35 7.84
CA VAL A 203 10.17 12.90 7.92
C VAL A 203 9.97 12.49 9.37
N THR A 204 8.92 11.74 9.64
CA THR A 204 8.46 11.33 10.98
C THR A 204 9.58 10.74 11.83
N LYS A 205 10.40 9.87 11.26
CA LYS A 205 11.53 9.23 11.95
C LYS A 205 12.56 10.24 12.48
N ARG A 206 12.78 11.37 11.79
CA ARG A 206 13.72 12.41 12.23
C ARG A 206 13.29 13.11 13.52
N ILE A 207 11.97 13.26 13.71
CA ILE A 207 11.44 13.80 14.97
C ILE A 207 11.69 12.84 16.11
N ALA A 208 11.43 11.53 15.86
CA ALA A 208 11.69 10.52 16.87
C ALA A 208 13.18 10.44 17.25
N GLU A 209 14.08 10.55 16.27
CA GLU A 209 15.52 10.60 16.49
C GLU A 209 15.92 11.84 17.31
N ARG A 210 15.41 13.02 16.97
CA ARG A 210 15.66 14.27 17.72
C ARG A 210 15.11 14.21 19.16
N ALA A 211 13.95 13.59 19.34
CA ALA A 211 13.37 13.39 20.67
C ALA A 211 14.26 12.45 21.52
N ASP A 212 14.68 11.32 20.94
CA ASP A 212 15.52 10.30 21.59
C ASP A 212 16.91 10.85 22.00
N GLU A 213 17.54 11.67 21.14
CA GLU A 213 18.78 12.39 21.45
C GLU A 213 18.66 13.28 22.70
N ASN A 214 17.46 13.73 23.04
CA ASN A 214 17.15 14.58 24.19
C ASN A 214 16.43 13.81 25.32
N HIS A 215 16.41 12.49 25.29
CA HIS A 215 15.73 11.60 26.27
C HIS A 215 14.22 11.79 26.35
N TRP A 216 13.57 12.18 25.24
CA TRP A 216 12.14 12.28 25.10
C TRP A 216 11.61 11.27 24.08
N VAL A 217 10.31 11.01 24.14
CA VAL A 217 9.60 10.12 23.20
C VAL A 217 8.70 10.94 22.29
N PHE A 218 8.86 10.77 20.97
CA PHE A 218 7.85 11.15 19.99
C PHE A 218 6.90 9.97 19.77
N ALA A 219 5.62 10.20 19.98
CA ALA A 219 4.61 9.14 20.07
C ALA A 219 4.11 8.63 18.72
N VAL A 220 4.10 9.47 17.67
CA VAL A 220 3.58 9.10 16.35
C VAL A 220 4.61 8.27 15.59
N ASP A 221 4.38 6.96 15.50
CA ASP A 221 5.37 6.00 14.97
C ASP A 221 4.78 4.99 13.96
N PRO A 222 4.15 5.45 12.86
CA PRO A 222 3.61 4.55 11.86
C PRO A 222 4.71 3.65 11.26
N ALA A 223 4.35 2.50 10.74
CA ALA A 223 5.29 1.59 10.06
C ALA A 223 6.05 2.25 8.89
N SER A 224 5.52 3.34 8.37
CA SER A 224 6.09 4.20 7.32
C SER A 224 6.96 5.35 7.85
N ALA A 225 7.25 5.45 9.14
CA ALA A 225 7.95 6.60 9.77
C ALA A 225 9.24 7.04 9.06
N HIS A 226 9.97 6.10 8.42
CA HIS A 226 11.16 6.41 7.62
C HIS A 226 10.91 7.20 6.33
N SER A 227 9.65 7.29 5.88
CA SER A 227 9.28 7.92 4.60
C SER A 227 8.03 8.79 4.67
N SER A 228 7.19 8.65 5.69
CA SER A 228 6.04 9.53 5.92
C SER A 228 6.50 10.92 6.38
N CYS A 229 5.71 11.93 6.01
CA CYS A 229 5.93 13.31 6.40
C CYS A 229 4.86 13.77 7.39
N VAL A 230 5.21 14.71 8.25
CA VAL A 230 4.37 15.22 9.34
C VAL A 230 3.02 15.74 8.86
N GLY A 231 2.98 16.48 7.76
CA GLY A 231 1.71 16.98 7.21
C GLY A 231 0.74 15.86 6.86
N GLY A 232 1.26 14.76 6.28
CA GLY A 232 0.47 13.56 6.03
C GLY A 232 0.03 12.85 7.32
N ASN A 233 0.90 12.79 8.33
CA ASN A 233 0.53 12.19 9.62
C ASN A 233 -0.62 12.95 10.30
N ILE A 234 -0.70 14.26 10.13
CA ILE A 234 -1.82 15.08 10.62
C ILE A 234 -3.08 14.82 9.79
N ALA A 235 -2.94 14.90 8.45
CA ALA A 235 -4.07 14.74 7.53
C ALA A 235 -4.76 13.38 7.67
N GLU A 236 -4.01 12.31 8.00
CA GLU A 236 -4.51 10.95 8.24
C GLU A 236 -4.77 10.64 9.72
N ASN A 237 -4.32 11.50 10.66
CA ASN A 237 -4.30 11.23 12.10
C ASN A 237 -3.54 9.93 12.43
N SER A 238 -2.33 9.81 11.91
CA SER A 238 -1.51 8.60 11.97
C SER A 238 -1.24 8.14 13.40
N GLY A 239 -1.22 6.82 13.59
CA GLY A 239 -0.82 6.14 14.81
C GLY A 239 0.45 5.30 14.63
N GLY A 240 0.47 4.14 15.26
CA GLY A 240 1.52 3.15 15.27
C GLY A 240 1.45 2.34 16.56
N LYS A 241 2.49 1.56 16.88
CA LYS A 241 2.51 0.70 18.07
C LYS A 241 2.45 1.47 19.40
N LYS A 242 3.02 2.69 19.42
CA LYS A 242 3.04 3.54 20.62
C LYS A 242 1.69 4.18 20.93
N ALA A 243 0.74 4.12 20.00
CA ALA A 243 -0.59 4.67 20.19
C ALA A 243 -1.35 4.00 21.33
N VAL A 244 -1.01 2.77 21.69
CA VAL A 244 -1.57 2.08 22.87
C VAL A 244 -1.36 2.91 24.14
N LEU A 245 -0.25 3.59 24.30
CA LEU A 245 0.04 4.44 25.46
C LEU A 245 -0.26 5.92 25.20
N TRP A 246 0.23 6.47 24.10
CA TRP A 246 0.24 7.92 23.85
C TRP A 246 -0.74 8.41 22.77
N GLY A 247 -1.52 7.51 22.16
CA GLY A 247 -2.52 7.86 21.15
C GLY A 247 -1.91 8.16 19.77
N THR A 248 -2.70 8.80 18.92
CA THR A 248 -2.43 9.14 17.53
C THR A 248 -1.92 10.58 17.38
N ALA A 249 -1.81 11.08 16.15
CA ALA A 249 -1.32 12.44 15.88
C ALA A 249 -2.11 13.52 16.63
N ILE A 250 -3.43 13.47 16.63
CA ILE A 250 -4.30 14.44 17.31
C ILE A 250 -4.06 14.50 18.82
N ASP A 251 -3.71 13.39 19.44
CA ASP A 251 -3.43 13.30 20.86
C ASP A 251 -2.14 14.03 21.26
N ASN A 252 -1.24 14.24 20.28
CA ASN A 252 0.10 14.76 20.45
C ASN A 252 0.33 16.16 19.83
N LEU A 253 -0.69 16.73 19.18
CA LEU A 253 -0.65 18.06 18.60
C LEU A 253 -0.97 19.14 19.63
N ALA A 254 -0.06 20.08 19.84
CA ALA A 254 -0.30 21.31 20.61
C ALA A 254 -0.80 22.45 19.72
N TRP A 255 -0.31 22.51 18.47
CA TRP A 255 -0.65 23.55 17.50
C TRP A 255 -0.31 23.09 16.09
N TRP A 256 -1.08 23.59 15.10
CA TRP A 256 -0.73 23.43 13.69
C TRP A 256 -1.23 24.60 12.86
N ARG A 257 -0.59 24.78 11.69
CA ARG A 257 -0.94 25.78 10.71
C ARG A 257 -1.27 25.11 9.38
N MET A 258 -2.28 25.63 8.71
CA MET A 258 -2.67 25.24 7.37
C MET A 258 -3.11 26.46 6.56
N VAL A 259 -3.28 26.27 5.24
CA VAL A 259 -3.87 27.27 4.34
C VAL A 259 -5.23 26.77 3.89
N ASN A 260 -6.27 27.60 4.10
CA ASN A 260 -7.65 27.29 3.72
C ASN A 260 -7.94 27.62 2.25
N ALA A 261 -9.17 27.36 1.78
CA ALA A 261 -9.59 27.55 0.38
C ALA A 261 -9.51 29.00 -0.11
N ASP A 262 -9.68 29.99 0.78
CA ASP A 262 -9.49 31.41 0.46
C ASP A 262 -8.02 31.81 0.30
N GLY A 263 -7.10 30.89 0.57
CA GLY A 263 -5.66 31.15 0.64
C GLY A 263 -5.30 32.01 1.85
N ASN A 264 -6.00 31.85 2.96
CA ASN A 264 -5.67 32.47 4.25
C ASN A 264 -4.99 31.45 5.17
N TRP A 265 -4.13 31.98 6.09
CA TRP A 265 -3.56 31.17 7.16
C TRP A 265 -4.64 30.78 8.16
N LEU A 266 -4.68 29.52 8.53
CA LEU A 266 -5.52 29.02 9.60
C LEU A 266 -4.62 28.35 10.63
N GLU A 267 -4.60 28.89 11.86
CA GLU A 267 -3.83 28.36 12.98
C GLU A 267 -4.77 27.76 14.01
N VAL A 268 -4.48 26.53 14.43
CA VAL A 268 -5.27 25.81 15.43
C VAL A 268 -4.39 25.52 16.64
N THR A 269 -4.84 25.96 17.82
CA THR A 269 -4.13 25.76 19.09
C THR A 269 -5.00 24.96 20.03
N ARG A 270 -4.49 23.84 20.56
CA ARG A 270 -5.17 23.10 21.62
C ARG A 270 -4.97 23.78 22.96
N VAL A 271 -6.09 24.17 23.58
CA VAL A 271 -6.13 24.75 24.91
C VAL A 271 -6.42 23.65 25.93
N ASN A 272 -5.85 23.75 27.14
CA ASN A 272 -6.04 22.72 28.21
C ASN A 272 -5.63 21.31 27.79
N HIS A 273 -4.49 21.18 27.15
CA HIS A 273 -4.01 19.87 26.68
C HIS A 273 -3.81 18.91 27.86
N ASN A 274 -4.49 17.75 27.83
CA ASN A 274 -4.41 16.74 28.90
C ASN A 274 -3.13 15.89 28.85
N LEU A 275 -2.19 16.18 27.94
CA LEU A 275 -0.93 15.44 27.69
C LEU A 275 -1.10 13.93 27.51
N GLY A 276 -2.29 13.52 27.04
CA GLY A 276 -2.68 12.15 26.81
C GLY A 276 -3.76 12.04 25.75
N LYS A 277 -4.45 10.90 25.71
CA LYS A 277 -5.46 10.60 24.71
C LYS A 277 -6.64 11.57 24.79
N ILE A 278 -6.97 12.22 23.69
CA ILE A 278 -7.97 13.29 23.59
C ILE A 278 -9.37 12.83 24.03
N HIS A 279 -9.77 11.59 23.71
CA HIS A 279 -11.07 11.04 24.05
C HIS A 279 -11.26 10.74 25.55
N ARG A 280 -10.19 10.80 26.34
CA ARG A 280 -10.25 10.69 27.82
C ARG A 280 -10.51 12.05 28.50
N GLN A 281 -10.48 13.14 27.76
CA GLN A 281 -10.82 14.47 28.22
C GLN A 281 -12.28 14.76 27.87
N GLU A 282 -13.13 15.14 28.84
CA GLU A 282 -14.54 15.35 28.60
C GLU A 282 -14.80 16.53 27.65
N HIS A 283 -14.15 17.67 27.93
CA HIS A 283 -14.24 18.87 27.11
C HIS A 283 -12.87 19.24 26.56
N VAL A 284 -12.78 19.33 25.23
CA VAL A 284 -11.56 19.70 24.52
C VAL A 284 -11.75 21.05 23.86
N VAL A 285 -10.82 21.95 24.08
CA VAL A 285 -10.92 23.33 23.57
C VAL A 285 -9.84 23.57 22.53
N PHE A 286 -10.24 24.08 21.37
CA PHE A 286 -9.33 24.56 20.35
C PHE A 286 -9.61 26.04 20.05
N GLU A 287 -8.56 26.84 19.95
CA GLU A 287 -8.61 28.17 19.41
C GLU A 287 -8.22 28.13 17.93
N VAL A 288 -9.10 28.62 17.06
CA VAL A 288 -8.90 28.71 15.61
C VAL A 288 -8.77 30.16 15.22
N VAL A 289 -7.62 30.52 14.62
CA VAL A 289 -7.32 31.88 14.20
C VAL A 289 -7.09 31.93 12.70
N VAL A 290 -7.89 32.73 12.00
CA VAL A 290 -7.70 32.99 10.56
C VAL A 290 -6.95 34.29 10.39
N LYS A 291 -5.87 34.27 9.58
CA LYS A 291 -5.03 35.43 9.28
C LYS A 291 -4.92 35.66 7.78
N ASP A 292 -4.72 36.88 7.35
CA ASP A 292 -4.58 37.24 5.93
C ASP A 292 -3.37 36.53 5.29
N GLY A 293 -3.63 35.69 4.32
CA GLY A 293 -2.59 34.94 3.60
C GLY A 293 -1.80 35.75 2.56
N ARG A 294 -2.01 37.07 2.49
CA ARG A 294 -1.18 37.97 1.66
C ARG A 294 0.09 38.42 2.36
N GLU A 295 0.15 38.21 3.66
CA GLU A 295 1.29 38.56 4.52
C GLU A 295 1.93 37.28 5.07
N ALA A 296 3.20 37.39 5.50
CA ALA A 296 3.88 36.27 6.18
C ALA A 296 3.12 35.96 7.50
N PRO A 297 3.01 34.68 7.90
CA PRO A 297 2.09 34.23 8.95
C PRO A 297 2.29 34.91 10.30
N ASP A 298 3.54 35.27 10.64
CA ASP A 298 3.88 35.91 11.90
C ASP A 298 3.52 37.41 11.91
N LYS A 299 3.34 38.03 10.75
CA LYS A 299 2.97 39.44 10.56
C LYS A 299 1.54 39.65 10.11
N ALA A 300 0.90 38.59 9.69
CA ALA A 300 -0.41 38.61 9.06
C ALA A 300 -1.50 39.14 10.01
N LYS A 301 -2.35 40.01 9.47
CA LYS A 301 -3.51 40.55 10.17
C LYS A 301 -4.49 39.40 10.50
N VAL A 302 -4.94 39.35 11.75
CA VAL A 302 -6.02 38.47 12.19
C VAL A 302 -7.34 38.91 11.55
N LEU A 303 -7.99 38.00 10.84
CA LEU A 303 -9.30 38.22 10.19
C LEU A 303 -10.44 37.72 11.08
N SER A 304 -10.26 36.56 11.73
CA SER A 304 -11.23 36.03 12.68
C SER A 304 -10.57 35.18 13.73
N ARG A 305 -11.27 35.01 14.86
CA ARG A 305 -10.89 34.11 15.96
C ARG A 305 -12.15 33.39 16.43
N GLU A 306 -12.06 32.08 16.57
CA GLU A 306 -13.13 31.21 17.03
C GLU A 306 -12.60 30.25 18.09
N THR A 307 -13.44 29.93 19.08
CA THR A 307 -13.14 28.91 20.08
C THR A 307 -14.09 27.73 19.87
N LEU A 308 -13.52 26.58 19.57
CA LEU A 308 -14.26 25.32 19.43
C LEU A 308 -14.23 24.58 20.77
N ASN A 309 -15.42 24.36 21.36
CA ASN A 309 -15.60 23.51 22.53
C ASN A 309 -16.17 22.17 22.07
N LEU A 310 -15.35 21.12 22.10
CA LEU A 310 -15.66 19.83 21.51
C LEU A 310 -15.76 18.76 22.60
N SER A 311 -16.58 17.74 22.36
CA SER A 311 -16.65 16.56 23.24
C SER A 311 -15.51 15.60 22.91
N GLY A 312 -14.62 15.36 23.90
CA GLY A 312 -13.50 14.44 23.73
C GLY A 312 -13.93 12.99 23.39
N PRO A 313 -14.93 12.42 24.08
CA PRO A 313 -15.44 11.08 23.77
C PRO A 313 -15.89 10.87 22.31
N LEU A 314 -16.31 11.95 21.61
CA LEU A 314 -16.76 11.86 20.21
C LEU A 314 -15.61 11.80 19.17
N PHE A 315 -14.37 11.91 19.61
CA PHE A 315 -13.22 11.74 18.70
C PHE A 315 -12.96 10.28 18.29
N ARG A 316 -13.53 9.32 19.02
CA ARG A 316 -13.42 7.88 18.73
C ARG A 316 -14.70 7.18 19.11
N LYS A 317 -15.04 6.09 18.41
CA LYS A 317 -16.14 5.22 18.84
C LYS A 317 -15.87 4.65 20.24
N PRO A 318 -16.88 4.53 21.10
CA PRO A 318 -16.71 4.02 22.47
C PRO A 318 -16.04 2.64 22.49
N GLY A 319 -15.08 2.46 23.38
CA GLY A 319 -14.36 1.19 23.56
C GLY A 319 -13.25 0.91 22.55
N LEU A 320 -12.98 1.82 21.60
CA LEU A 320 -11.90 1.67 20.63
C LEU A 320 -10.65 2.46 21.01
N GLY A 321 -9.49 1.87 20.81
CA GLY A 321 -8.18 2.50 21.04
C GLY A 321 -7.82 3.54 19.96
N LYS A 322 -8.25 3.29 18.70
CA LYS A 322 -8.10 4.16 17.53
C LYS A 322 -9.41 4.22 16.76
N ASP A 323 -9.63 5.30 16.01
CA ASP A 323 -10.73 5.42 15.05
C ASP A 323 -10.46 6.64 14.16
N VAL A 324 -10.28 6.41 12.85
CA VAL A 324 -10.12 7.48 11.87
C VAL A 324 -11.22 7.49 10.80
N SER A 325 -12.32 6.79 11.06
CA SER A 325 -13.46 6.72 10.13
C SER A 325 -14.30 8.00 10.11
N ASN A 326 -14.43 8.71 11.24
CA ASN A 326 -15.19 9.97 11.33
C ASN A 326 -14.36 11.13 10.78
N LYS A 327 -14.66 11.59 9.57
CA LYS A 327 -13.94 12.72 8.94
C LYS A 327 -14.39 14.09 9.43
N TYR A 328 -15.58 14.22 10.01
CA TYR A 328 -16.10 15.50 10.48
C TYR A 328 -15.36 16.01 11.73
N LEU A 329 -15.09 15.13 12.71
CA LEU A 329 -14.45 15.49 14.00
C LEU A 329 -15.00 16.77 14.61
N GLN A 330 -16.35 16.92 14.63
CA GLN A 330 -17.05 18.08 15.17
C GLN A 330 -16.61 19.43 14.53
N GLY A 331 -16.10 19.41 13.28
CA GLY A 331 -15.65 20.60 12.57
C GLY A 331 -14.21 21.01 12.82
N LEU A 332 -13.41 20.22 13.54
CA LEU A 332 -11.99 20.52 13.76
C LEU A 332 -11.22 20.52 12.44
N PRO A 333 -10.52 21.61 12.04
CA PRO A 333 -9.85 21.69 10.74
C PRO A 333 -8.55 20.85 10.68
N GLY A 334 -8.23 20.39 9.48
CA GLY A 334 -6.93 19.82 9.06
C GLY A 334 -6.68 18.38 9.49
N VAL A 335 -6.98 18.00 10.72
CA VAL A 335 -6.69 16.67 11.25
C VAL A 335 -7.70 15.66 10.75
N GLN A 336 -7.22 14.48 10.28
CA GLN A 336 -8.04 13.34 9.85
C GLN A 336 -8.92 13.61 8.61
N LYS A 337 -8.71 14.74 7.91
CA LYS A 337 -9.49 15.19 6.74
C LYS A 337 -8.94 14.70 5.40
N GLU A 338 -7.83 13.95 5.41
CA GLU A 338 -7.15 13.45 4.20
C GLU A 338 -6.83 14.56 3.19
N GLY A 339 -6.55 15.78 3.69
CA GLY A 339 -6.24 16.95 2.87
C GLY A 339 -7.41 17.51 2.05
N CYS A 340 -8.66 17.26 2.47
CA CYS A 340 -9.85 17.77 1.78
C CYS A 340 -10.27 19.17 2.23
N ASP A 341 -9.68 19.76 3.27
CA ASP A 341 -10.07 21.05 3.82
C ASP A 341 -8.93 22.10 3.87
N GLY A 342 -7.75 21.77 3.32
CA GLY A 342 -6.62 22.70 3.26
C GLY A 342 -5.26 22.04 3.16
N ILE A 343 -4.21 22.87 3.09
CA ILE A 343 -2.81 22.44 3.01
C ILE A 343 -2.13 22.69 4.35
N ILE A 344 -1.79 21.62 5.07
CA ILE A 344 -1.02 21.69 6.32
C ILE A 344 0.42 22.09 5.99
N THR A 345 0.96 23.10 6.69
CA THR A 345 2.28 23.66 6.43
C THR A 345 3.26 23.45 7.56
N SER A 346 2.81 23.50 8.81
CA SER A 346 3.66 23.33 9.99
C SER A 346 2.86 22.89 11.21
N ALA A 347 3.56 22.34 12.21
CA ALA A 347 2.95 21.87 13.45
C ALA A 347 3.92 21.97 14.65
N ARG A 348 3.35 21.99 15.86
CA ARG A 348 4.05 21.83 17.13
C ARG A 348 3.50 20.62 17.86
N TRP A 349 4.41 19.74 18.23
CA TRP A 349 4.12 18.46 18.88
C TRP A 349 4.55 18.49 20.32
N ILE A 350 3.79 17.86 21.22
CA ILE A 350 4.27 17.51 22.55
C ILE A 350 5.15 16.26 22.47
N LEU A 351 6.09 16.17 23.38
CA LEU A 351 6.93 14.99 23.59
C LEU A 351 6.63 14.39 24.96
N HIS A 352 6.88 13.10 25.11
CA HIS A 352 6.63 12.40 26.35
C HIS A 352 7.93 12.00 27.04
N ARG A 353 7.87 11.89 28.36
CA ARG A 353 9.01 11.45 29.13
C ARG A 353 9.35 9.99 28.81
N LEU A 354 10.62 9.69 28.60
CA LEU A 354 11.09 8.32 28.48
C LEU A 354 11.16 7.66 29.87
N PRO A 355 10.43 6.58 30.15
CA PRO A 355 10.55 5.84 31.39
C PRO A 355 11.95 5.25 31.56
N LYS A 356 12.45 5.16 32.79
CA LYS A 356 13.83 4.76 33.11
C LYS A 356 14.14 3.32 32.71
N PHE A 357 13.17 2.42 32.91
CA PHE A 357 13.33 0.99 32.68
C PHE A 357 12.35 0.49 31.62
N GLY A 358 12.76 -0.55 30.88
CA GLY A 358 11.93 -1.20 29.89
C GLY A 358 12.24 -2.67 29.74
N ARG A 359 11.22 -3.46 29.46
CA ARG A 359 11.30 -4.88 29.10
C ARG A 359 10.59 -5.08 27.77
N THR A 360 11.13 -5.94 26.93
CA THR A 360 10.42 -6.40 25.73
C THR A 360 10.12 -7.87 25.89
N VAL A 361 8.85 -8.23 25.80
CA VAL A 361 8.39 -9.62 25.80
C VAL A 361 8.21 -10.10 24.35
N CYS A 362 8.54 -11.36 24.10
CA CYS A 362 8.20 -12.07 22.86
C CYS A 362 7.50 -13.37 23.28
N LEU A 363 6.23 -13.50 22.92
CA LEU A 363 5.33 -14.55 23.35
C LEU A 363 4.98 -15.39 22.12
N GLU A 364 5.40 -16.65 22.10
CA GLU A 364 5.15 -17.61 21.04
C GLU A 364 4.00 -18.54 21.44
N PHE A 365 2.91 -18.59 20.63
CA PHE A 365 1.71 -19.41 20.88
C PHE A 365 1.62 -20.54 19.87
N TYR A 366 1.24 -21.73 20.33
CA TYR A 366 1.15 -22.95 19.54
C TYR A 366 -0.29 -23.44 19.36
N GLY A 367 -1.22 -22.89 20.11
CA GLY A 367 -2.66 -23.19 20.08
C GLY A 367 -3.43 -22.43 18.97
N SER A 368 -4.77 -22.38 19.11
CA SER A 368 -5.64 -21.70 18.17
C SER A 368 -5.49 -20.17 18.17
N ALA A 369 -5.96 -19.52 17.12
CA ALA A 369 -5.90 -18.06 16.98
C ALA A 369 -6.72 -17.31 18.05
N SER A 370 -7.81 -17.89 18.57
CA SER A 370 -8.63 -17.31 19.64
C SER A 370 -7.86 -17.15 20.94
N VAL A 371 -6.96 -18.09 21.27
CA VAL A 371 -6.11 -18.05 22.47
C VAL A 371 -5.25 -16.78 22.54
N ALA A 372 -4.77 -16.29 21.40
CA ALA A 372 -4.04 -15.02 21.37
C ALA A 372 -4.93 -13.82 21.67
N GLY A 373 -6.17 -13.80 21.18
CA GLY A 373 -7.14 -12.75 21.50
C GLY A 373 -7.38 -12.65 23.00
N GLU A 374 -7.54 -13.80 23.67
CA GLU A 374 -7.66 -13.88 25.13
C GLU A 374 -6.40 -13.41 25.87
N ALA A 375 -5.24 -13.81 25.39
CA ALA A 375 -3.96 -13.36 25.97
C ALA A 375 -3.79 -11.85 25.81
N ILE A 376 -4.10 -11.27 24.64
CA ILE A 376 -4.05 -9.82 24.38
C ILE A 376 -4.99 -9.10 25.35
N LEU A 377 -6.23 -9.56 25.49
CA LEU A 377 -7.21 -8.99 26.45
C LEU A 377 -6.72 -9.06 27.89
N ALA A 378 -6.16 -10.19 28.32
CA ALA A 378 -5.63 -10.37 29.67
C ALA A 378 -4.45 -9.43 29.95
N ILE A 379 -3.48 -9.32 29.01
CA ILE A 379 -2.31 -8.43 29.12
C ILE A 379 -2.75 -6.95 29.18
N THR A 380 -3.67 -6.54 28.30
CA THR A 380 -4.15 -5.16 28.28
C THR A 380 -4.95 -4.83 29.53
N THR A 381 -5.80 -5.75 30.02
CA THR A 381 -6.54 -5.58 31.28
C THR A 381 -5.61 -5.47 32.48
N LEU A 382 -4.51 -6.22 32.52
CA LEU A 382 -3.51 -6.15 33.57
C LEU A 382 -2.78 -4.80 33.60
N LEU A 383 -2.43 -4.24 32.42
CA LEU A 383 -1.52 -3.10 32.32
C LEU A 383 -2.23 -1.75 32.04
N ASP A 384 -3.48 -1.71 31.56
CA ASP A 384 -4.19 -0.45 31.25
C ASP A 384 -4.39 0.46 32.49
N PRO A 385 -4.64 -0.06 33.71
CA PRO A 385 -4.70 0.77 34.93
C PRO A 385 -3.36 1.40 35.31
N HIS A 386 -2.27 1.11 34.63
CA HIS A 386 -0.89 1.49 34.95
C HIS A 386 -0.52 1.12 36.40
N PRO A 387 -0.65 -0.16 36.80
CA PRO A 387 -0.41 -0.59 38.17
C PRO A 387 1.03 -0.28 38.56
N GLU A 388 1.19 0.37 39.73
CA GLU A 388 2.51 0.77 40.26
C GLU A 388 3.38 1.57 39.25
N GLY A 389 2.76 2.27 38.30
CA GLY A 389 3.46 3.04 37.25
C GLY A 389 4.04 2.18 36.13
N VAL A 390 3.65 0.93 36.02
CA VAL A 390 4.02 0.06 34.90
C VAL A 390 3.03 0.23 33.74
N MET A 391 3.55 0.48 32.54
CA MET A 391 2.76 0.87 31.38
C MET A 391 3.10 -0.03 30.18
N LEU A 392 2.06 -0.33 29.39
CA LEU A 392 2.20 -1.00 28.09
C LEU A 392 2.51 0.04 27.01
N ALA A 393 3.75 0.07 26.52
CA ALA A 393 4.21 1.04 25.51
C ALA A 393 4.13 0.54 24.07
N GLY A 394 3.77 -0.70 23.85
CA GLY A 394 3.54 -1.30 22.53
C GLY A 394 3.19 -2.77 22.68
N LEU A 395 2.27 -3.25 21.84
CA LEU A 395 1.91 -4.67 21.75
C LEU A 395 1.53 -4.99 20.30
N GLU A 396 2.28 -5.89 19.67
CA GLU A 396 2.17 -6.23 18.27
C GLU A 396 1.95 -7.72 18.10
N HIS A 397 1.10 -8.11 17.15
CA HIS A 397 0.79 -9.49 16.85
C HIS A 397 1.14 -9.82 15.39
N LEU A 398 1.62 -11.05 15.15
CA LEU A 398 1.83 -11.66 13.82
C LEU A 398 1.19 -13.05 13.79
N ASP A 399 0.40 -13.35 12.76
CA ASP A 399 -0.13 -14.68 12.51
C ASP A 399 0.91 -15.62 11.85
N GLU A 400 0.56 -16.90 11.73
CA GLU A 400 1.40 -17.94 11.12
C GLU A 400 1.85 -17.58 9.68
N ARG A 401 0.99 -16.91 8.89
CA ARG A 401 1.28 -16.54 7.51
C ARG A 401 2.34 -15.46 7.44
N TYR A 402 2.27 -14.49 8.36
CA TYR A 402 3.32 -13.50 8.51
C TYR A 402 4.62 -14.10 9.02
N LEU A 403 4.57 -15.00 10.00
CA LEU A 403 5.76 -15.67 10.52
C LEU A 403 6.52 -16.41 9.41
N LYS A 404 5.79 -17.10 8.53
CA LYS A 404 6.37 -17.74 7.34
C LYS A 404 6.93 -16.72 6.34
N ALA A 405 6.21 -15.64 6.08
CA ALA A 405 6.61 -14.62 5.11
C ALA A 405 7.84 -13.81 5.53
N VAL A 406 8.02 -13.56 6.84
CA VAL A 406 9.18 -12.83 7.38
C VAL A 406 10.35 -13.75 7.70
N GLU A 407 10.20 -15.05 7.51
CA GLU A 407 11.21 -16.08 7.91
C GLU A 407 11.57 -15.93 9.39
N TYR A 408 10.53 -15.93 10.24
CA TYR A 408 10.67 -15.68 11.67
C TYR A 408 11.59 -16.73 12.33
N PRO A 409 12.65 -16.30 13.02
CA PRO A 409 13.51 -17.23 13.76
C PRO A 409 12.81 -17.66 15.06
N VAL A 410 12.32 -18.89 15.09
CA VAL A 410 11.70 -19.49 16.30
C VAL A 410 12.67 -19.45 17.46
N LYS A 411 12.22 -19.00 18.63
CA LYS A 411 13.04 -18.90 19.85
C LYS A 411 12.93 -20.14 20.71
N SER A 412 11.84 -20.89 20.58
CA SER A 412 11.64 -22.16 21.28
C SER A 412 12.70 -23.19 20.92
N LEU A 413 13.21 -23.90 21.92
CA LEU A 413 14.15 -25.01 21.76
C LEU A 413 13.44 -26.33 21.41
N THR A 414 12.11 -26.36 21.44
CA THR A 414 11.32 -27.58 21.16
C THR A 414 11.20 -27.88 19.66
N GLY A 415 11.64 -26.97 18.79
CA GLY A 415 11.52 -27.10 17.34
C GLY A 415 10.09 -26.97 16.80
N ARG A 416 9.10 -26.65 17.66
CA ARG A 416 7.72 -26.37 17.25
C ARG A 416 7.65 -24.98 16.59
N ASN A 417 6.97 -24.87 15.46
CA ASN A 417 6.70 -23.58 14.84
C ASN A 417 5.50 -22.93 15.51
N PRO A 418 5.62 -21.68 16.01
CA PRO A 418 4.49 -20.98 16.57
C PRO A 418 3.45 -20.63 15.48
N LYS A 419 2.18 -20.69 15.83
CA LYS A 419 1.08 -20.24 14.98
C LYS A 419 0.89 -18.72 15.05
N MET A 420 1.35 -18.10 16.14
CA MET A 420 1.35 -16.66 16.29
C MET A 420 2.38 -16.20 17.31
N VAL A 421 2.82 -14.96 17.14
CA VAL A 421 3.79 -14.31 18.02
C VAL A 421 3.27 -12.94 18.41
N ILE A 422 3.40 -12.62 19.71
CA ILE A 422 3.14 -11.29 20.25
C ILE A 422 4.45 -10.70 20.74
N VAL A 423 4.77 -9.46 20.32
CA VAL A 423 5.92 -8.70 20.81
C VAL A 423 5.42 -7.46 21.52
N GLY A 424 5.82 -7.23 22.78
CA GLY A 424 5.36 -6.10 23.57
C GLY A 424 6.48 -5.38 24.32
N ASP A 425 6.37 -4.04 24.43
CA ASP A 425 7.21 -3.20 25.27
C ASP A 425 6.44 -2.82 26.55
N ILE A 426 7.02 -3.13 27.70
CA ILE A 426 6.53 -2.76 29.03
C ILE A 426 7.56 -1.83 29.67
N VAL A 427 7.14 -0.71 30.21
CA VAL A 427 8.02 0.36 30.69
C VAL A 427 7.57 0.89 32.06
N SER A 428 8.53 1.33 32.87
CA SER A 428 8.25 1.92 34.19
C SER A 428 9.46 2.73 34.70
N ASP A 429 9.23 3.55 35.72
CA ASP A 429 10.29 4.14 36.57
C ASP A 429 10.59 3.27 37.80
N ASN A 430 9.78 2.24 38.07
CA ASN A 430 9.97 1.27 39.16
C ASN A 430 10.39 -0.09 38.57
N GLU A 431 11.64 -0.46 38.75
CA GLU A 431 12.21 -1.67 38.14
C GLU A 431 11.67 -2.97 38.74
N GLU A 432 11.45 -3.00 40.08
CA GLU A 432 10.91 -4.19 40.76
C GLU A 432 9.47 -4.49 40.33
N ALA A 433 8.63 -3.47 40.28
CA ALA A 433 7.27 -3.62 39.78
C ALA A 433 7.25 -4.02 38.30
N LEU A 434 8.16 -3.46 37.50
CA LEU A 434 8.31 -3.80 36.09
C LEU A 434 8.66 -5.27 35.89
N ASP A 435 9.66 -5.79 36.62
CA ASP A 435 10.07 -7.20 36.49
C ASP A 435 8.94 -8.14 36.96
N ARG A 436 8.24 -7.81 38.05
CA ARG A 436 7.13 -8.61 38.57
C ARG A 436 5.95 -8.66 37.60
N LEU A 437 5.49 -7.50 37.08
CA LEU A 437 4.38 -7.45 36.14
C LEU A 437 4.76 -8.02 34.75
N THR A 438 6.00 -7.88 34.32
CA THR A 438 6.49 -8.55 33.12
C THR A 438 6.47 -10.06 33.25
N GLN A 439 6.76 -10.59 34.45
CA GLN A 439 6.63 -12.03 34.71
C GLN A 439 5.16 -12.47 34.66
N GLN A 440 4.22 -11.69 35.21
CA GLN A 440 2.78 -12.01 35.10
C GLN A 440 2.32 -12.03 33.64
N VAL A 441 2.84 -11.14 32.78
CA VAL A 441 2.58 -11.20 31.34
C VAL A 441 3.14 -12.48 30.70
N ALA A 442 4.33 -12.93 31.12
CA ALA A 442 4.88 -14.21 30.69
C ALA A 442 4.01 -15.39 31.15
N ASP A 443 3.52 -15.37 32.39
CA ASP A 443 2.65 -16.42 32.97
C ASP A 443 1.30 -16.49 32.23
N ILE A 444 0.74 -15.34 31.78
CA ILE A 444 -0.47 -15.31 30.91
C ILE A 444 -0.22 -16.09 29.62
N CYS A 445 0.95 -15.96 29.02
CA CYS A 445 1.32 -16.72 27.82
C CYS A 445 1.47 -18.21 28.13
N CYS A 446 2.26 -18.55 29.15
CA CYS A 446 2.58 -19.94 29.50
C CYS A 446 1.31 -20.73 29.91
N SER A 447 0.32 -20.09 30.54
CA SER A 447 -0.96 -20.72 30.89
C SER A 447 -1.87 -21.00 29.68
N ARG A 448 -1.49 -20.56 28.46
CA ARG A 448 -2.25 -20.66 27.20
C ARG A 448 -1.44 -21.34 26.09
N GLU A 449 -0.77 -22.42 26.39
CA GLU A 449 0.05 -23.20 25.45
C GLU A 449 1.12 -22.34 24.73
N GLY A 450 1.71 -21.40 25.44
CA GLY A 450 2.73 -20.51 24.88
C GLY A 450 4.05 -20.58 25.61
N GLU A 451 5.08 -20.03 24.96
CA GLU A 451 6.41 -19.80 25.55
C GLU A 451 6.74 -18.32 25.55
N ALA A 452 7.29 -17.81 26.63
CA ALA A 452 7.59 -16.39 26.82
C ALA A 452 9.09 -16.12 26.91
N PHE A 453 9.57 -15.14 26.17
CA PHE A 453 10.96 -14.68 26.16
C PHE A 453 11.03 -13.21 26.56
N ILE A 454 11.86 -12.87 27.54
CA ILE A 454 11.99 -11.52 28.09
C ILE A 454 13.36 -10.95 27.74
N ALA A 455 13.38 -9.80 27.05
CA ALA A 455 14.60 -9.04 26.76
C ALA A 455 14.70 -7.83 27.71
N LYS A 456 15.77 -7.79 28.50
CA LYS A 456 16.05 -6.70 29.47
C LYS A 456 17.00 -5.65 28.88
N THR A 457 17.97 -6.05 28.05
CA THR A 457 18.96 -5.10 27.50
C THR A 457 18.46 -4.40 26.24
N PRO A 458 18.85 -3.15 25.96
CA PRO A 458 18.45 -2.40 24.77
C PRO A 458 18.74 -3.16 23.46
N GLU A 459 19.88 -3.88 23.37
CA GLU A 459 20.29 -4.62 22.18
C GLU A 459 19.34 -5.79 21.90
N LYS A 460 19.01 -6.59 22.94
CA LYS A 460 18.07 -7.71 22.83
C LYS A 460 16.65 -7.22 22.52
N ARG A 461 16.21 -6.10 23.13
CA ARG A 461 14.93 -5.46 22.85
C ARG A 461 14.84 -5.03 21.38
N LYS A 462 15.88 -4.35 20.88
CA LYS A 462 15.96 -3.95 19.47
C LYS A 462 15.95 -5.16 18.53
N HIS A 463 16.56 -6.27 18.91
CA HIS A 463 16.57 -7.51 18.12
C HIS A 463 15.15 -8.05 17.92
N PHE A 464 14.34 -8.18 18.98
CA PHE A 464 12.95 -8.65 18.90
C PHE A 464 12.09 -7.78 17.96
N TRP A 465 12.27 -6.47 18.03
CA TRP A 465 11.55 -5.54 17.15
C TRP A 465 12.00 -5.59 15.69
N ASN A 466 13.27 -5.85 15.41
CA ASN A 466 13.77 -5.97 14.04
C ASN A 466 13.19 -7.18 13.31
N GLU A 467 12.94 -8.27 14.00
CA GLU A 467 12.29 -9.47 13.44
C GLU A 467 10.87 -9.17 13.00
N ARG A 468 10.16 -8.32 13.72
CA ARG A 468 8.78 -7.88 13.39
C ARG A 468 8.72 -6.91 12.21
N ALA A 469 9.76 -6.15 11.93
CA ALA A 469 9.72 -5.00 11.01
C ALA A 469 9.49 -5.35 9.52
N ARG A 470 9.48 -6.62 9.11
CA ARG A 470 9.44 -7.08 7.72
C ARG A 470 8.04 -7.46 7.21
N THR A 471 6.97 -7.04 7.85
CA THR A 471 5.57 -7.42 7.50
C THR A 471 5.19 -7.21 6.03
N ALA A 472 5.79 -6.22 5.35
CA ALA A 472 5.56 -6.01 3.92
C ALA A 472 5.98 -7.21 3.03
N ALA A 473 6.75 -8.19 3.56
CA ALA A 473 7.20 -9.37 2.83
C ALA A 473 6.04 -10.31 2.43
N ILE A 474 4.86 -10.20 3.05
CA ILE A 474 3.68 -11.01 2.72
C ILE A 474 3.29 -10.91 1.24
N SER A 475 3.58 -9.78 0.58
CA SER A 475 3.26 -9.57 -0.84
C SER A 475 4.23 -10.25 -1.82
N ARG A 476 5.25 -10.97 -1.35
CA ARG A 476 6.20 -11.69 -2.23
C ARG A 476 5.57 -12.86 -2.98
N HIS A 477 4.47 -13.40 -2.46
CA HIS A 477 3.78 -14.55 -3.04
C HIS A 477 2.95 -14.21 -4.29
N THR A 478 2.75 -12.92 -4.56
CA THR A 478 1.99 -12.38 -5.69
C THR A 478 2.87 -11.44 -6.54
N ASN A 479 2.28 -10.65 -7.42
CA ASN A 479 2.98 -9.61 -8.19
C ASN A 479 3.28 -8.35 -7.38
N ALA A 480 3.57 -8.48 -6.10
CA ALA A 480 3.81 -7.41 -5.13
C ALA A 480 2.59 -6.52 -4.84
N PHE A 481 1.39 -6.94 -5.22
CA PHE A 481 0.15 -6.26 -4.91
C PHE A 481 -0.56 -6.95 -3.74
N LYS A 482 -1.22 -6.18 -2.92
CA LYS A 482 -2.08 -6.65 -1.83
C LYS A 482 -3.14 -5.62 -1.51
N LEU A 483 -4.32 -6.07 -1.18
CA LEU A 483 -5.30 -5.26 -0.48
C LEU A 483 -4.89 -5.21 1.00
N ASN A 484 -4.82 -4.01 1.57
CA ASN A 484 -4.31 -3.81 2.93
C ASN A 484 -5.29 -2.94 3.71
N GLU A 485 -6.27 -3.60 4.29
CA GLU A 485 -7.29 -2.95 5.07
C GLU A 485 -6.94 -2.97 6.55
N ASP A 486 -7.12 -1.85 7.23
CA ASP A 486 -7.03 -1.76 8.67
C ASP A 486 -8.42 -1.54 9.27
N VAL A 487 -8.73 -2.31 10.29
CA VAL A 487 -9.97 -2.17 11.07
C VAL A 487 -9.61 -2.06 12.55
N VAL A 488 -10.51 -1.56 13.36
CA VAL A 488 -10.36 -1.60 14.83
C VAL A 488 -11.48 -2.41 15.43
N ILE A 489 -11.12 -3.41 16.20
CA ILE A 489 -12.06 -4.33 16.82
C ILE A 489 -12.04 -4.13 18.34
N PRO A 490 -13.20 -4.05 19.02
CA PRO A 490 -13.25 -4.05 20.48
C PRO A 490 -12.48 -5.25 21.05
N MET A 491 -11.60 -5.02 22.00
CA MET A 491 -10.66 -6.04 22.50
C MET A 491 -11.32 -7.36 22.88
N LYS A 492 -12.52 -7.30 23.46
CA LYS A 492 -13.31 -8.50 23.86
C LYS A 492 -13.83 -9.32 22.67
N ARG A 493 -13.87 -8.74 21.46
CA ARG A 493 -14.42 -9.35 20.25
C ARG A 493 -13.32 -9.73 19.23
N LEU A 494 -12.04 -9.55 19.62
CA LEU A 494 -10.90 -9.76 18.72
C LEU A 494 -10.80 -11.22 18.22
N GLY A 495 -11.09 -12.20 19.10
CA GLY A 495 -11.13 -13.63 18.74
C GLY A 495 -12.19 -13.94 17.67
N GLU A 496 -13.39 -13.35 17.79
CA GLU A 496 -14.47 -13.53 16.81
C GLU A 496 -14.08 -13.01 15.42
N TYR A 497 -13.42 -11.84 15.37
CA TYR A 497 -12.90 -11.29 14.11
C TYR A 497 -11.84 -12.20 13.48
N THR A 498 -10.90 -12.68 14.29
CA THR A 498 -9.82 -13.57 13.84
C THR A 498 -10.40 -14.88 13.30
N ASN A 499 -11.37 -15.49 13.98
CA ASN A 499 -12.04 -16.70 13.51
C ASN A 499 -12.77 -16.48 12.19
N ALA A 500 -13.45 -15.34 12.01
CA ALA A 500 -14.11 -15.02 10.73
C ALA A 500 -13.10 -14.96 9.56
N CYS A 501 -11.92 -14.38 9.77
CA CYS A 501 -10.84 -14.38 8.79
C CYS A 501 -10.32 -15.80 8.52
N GLU A 502 -10.18 -16.64 9.55
CA GLU A 502 -9.73 -18.02 9.37
C GLU A 502 -10.79 -18.88 8.64
N PHE A 503 -12.08 -18.69 8.89
CA PHE A 503 -13.14 -19.35 8.12
C PHE A 503 -13.05 -19.01 6.63
N PHE A 504 -12.83 -17.76 6.27
CA PHE A 504 -12.57 -17.36 4.90
C PHE A 504 -11.35 -18.11 4.32
N ASN A 505 -10.25 -18.16 5.08
CA ASN A 505 -9.03 -18.85 4.65
C ASN A 505 -9.23 -20.34 4.44
N ILE A 506 -9.98 -21.01 5.29
CA ILE A 506 -10.30 -22.44 5.19
C ILE A 506 -11.13 -22.70 3.94
N GLN A 507 -12.20 -21.95 3.72
CA GLN A 507 -13.04 -22.09 2.52
C GLN A 507 -12.23 -21.91 1.23
N HIS A 508 -11.41 -20.87 1.14
CA HIS A 508 -10.57 -20.62 -0.04
C HIS A 508 -9.46 -21.67 -0.20
N SER A 509 -8.96 -22.22 0.90
CA SER A 509 -8.00 -23.34 0.84
C SER A 509 -8.65 -24.61 0.27
N ILE A 510 -9.90 -24.90 0.63
CA ILE A 510 -10.63 -26.06 0.11
C ILE A 510 -10.98 -25.82 -1.37
N ARG A 511 -11.49 -24.65 -1.76
CA ARG A 511 -11.74 -24.27 -3.17
C ARG A 511 -10.49 -24.42 -4.03
N ASN A 512 -9.35 -23.92 -3.58
CA ASN A 512 -8.08 -24.04 -4.29
C ASN A 512 -7.65 -25.52 -4.48
N LYS A 513 -7.93 -26.40 -3.51
CA LYS A 513 -7.68 -27.82 -3.64
C LYS A 513 -8.65 -28.52 -4.60
N LEU A 514 -9.91 -28.08 -4.64
CA LEU A 514 -10.90 -28.56 -5.62
C LEU A 514 -10.50 -28.18 -7.06
N ASP A 515 -10.03 -26.96 -7.27
CA ASP A 515 -9.47 -26.52 -8.56
C ASP A 515 -8.28 -27.40 -8.95
N MET A 516 -7.44 -27.73 -8.00
CA MET A 516 -6.27 -28.59 -8.18
C MET A 516 -6.66 -30.00 -8.62
N VAL A 517 -7.62 -30.63 -7.92
CA VAL A 517 -8.17 -31.95 -8.31
C VAL A 517 -8.76 -31.87 -9.71
N THR A 518 -9.54 -30.86 -10.02
CA THR A 518 -10.20 -30.67 -11.31
C THR A 518 -9.19 -30.53 -12.46
N GLU A 519 -8.16 -29.73 -12.31
CA GLU A 519 -7.13 -29.55 -13.33
C GLU A 519 -6.23 -30.79 -13.48
N VAL A 520 -5.89 -31.48 -12.40
CA VAL A 520 -5.15 -32.75 -12.44
C VAL A 520 -5.99 -33.83 -13.12
N GLN A 521 -7.28 -33.92 -12.79
CA GLN A 521 -8.21 -34.88 -13.43
C GLN A 521 -8.33 -34.63 -14.93
N LYS A 522 -8.47 -33.35 -15.33
CA LYS A 522 -8.52 -32.95 -16.74
C LYS A 522 -7.24 -33.33 -17.49
N TYR A 523 -6.07 -33.08 -16.89
CA TYR A 523 -4.79 -33.46 -17.47
C TYR A 523 -4.67 -34.98 -17.62
N LEU A 524 -4.93 -35.74 -16.55
CA LEU A 524 -4.77 -37.20 -16.56
C LEU A 524 -5.76 -37.91 -17.52
N ASN A 525 -6.97 -37.39 -17.68
CA ASN A 525 -7.95 -37.91 -18.62
C ASN A 525 -7.70 -37.50 -20.09
N ALA A 526 -6.78 -36.59 -20.37
CA ALA A 526 -6.50 -36.17 -21.75
C ALA A 526 -5.95 -37.34 -22.59
N PRO A 527 -6.35 -37.48 -23.89
CA PRO A 527 -6.10 -38.69 -24.70
C PRO A 527 -4.61 -39.07 -24.80
N ASN A 528 -3.72 -38.08 -24.79
CA ASN A 528 -2.29 -38.29 -25.03
C ASN A 528 -1.41 -38.35 -23.78
N THR A 529 -1.96 -38.16 -22.59
CA THR A 529 -1.17 -38.02 -21.35
C THR A 529 -0.29 -39.25 -21.05
N PHE A 530 -0.78 -40.43 -21.33
CA PHE A 530 -0.06 -41.69 -21.09
C PHE A 530 0.76 -42.20 -22.29
N ARG A 531 0.86 -41.46 -23.39
CA ARG A 531 1.51 -41.92 -24.62
C ARG A 531 2.97 -42.24 -24.41
N GLU A 532 3.76 -41.34 -23.86
CA GLU A 532 5.19 -41.55 -23.64
C GLU A 532 5.45 -42.69 -22.63
N ALA A 533 4.62 -42.81 -21.60
CA ALA A 533 4.72 -43.93 -20.65
C ALA A 533 4.40 -45.26 -21.34
N ALA A 534 3.37 -45.33 -22.18
CA ALA A 534 3.02 -46.50 -22.93
C ALA A 534 4.15 -46.94 -23.89
N GLU A 535 4.77 -45.98 -24.58
CA GLU A 535 5.94 -46.23 -25.44
C GLU A 535 7.13 -46.79 -24.64
N ARG A 536 7.44 -46.21 -23.44
CA ARG A 536 8.52 -46.72 -22.57
C ARG A 536 8.22 -48.10 -22.00
N MET A 537 6.95 -48.40 -21.76
CA MET A 537 6.50 -49.72 -21.25
C MET A 537 6.32 -50.74 -22.37
N GLU A 538 6.48 -50.36 -23.62
CA GLU A 538 6.18 -51.20 -24.80
C GLU A 538 4.77 -51.80 -24.77
N MET A 539 3.79 -51.05 -24.30
CA MET A 539 2.38 -51.43 -24.14
C MET A 539 1.46 -50.56 -24.99
N PRO A 540 0.31 -51.07 -25.43
CA PRO A 540 -0.72 -50.26 -26.10
C PRO A 540 -1.22 -49.14 -25.19
N LEU A 541 -1.37 -47.91 -25.70
CA LEU A 541 -1.82 -46.74 -24.95
C LEU A 541 -3.16 -46.98 -24.21
N GLU A 542 -4.12 -47.61 -24.88
CA GLU A 542 -5.44 -47.90 -24.30
C GLU A 542 -5.38 -48.90 -23.15
N GLU A 543 -4.45 -49.82 -23.17
CA GLU A 543 -4.21 -50.79 -22.08
C GLU A 543 -3.63 -50.08 -20.86
N VAL A 544 -2.58 -49.27 -21.04
CA VAL A 544 -2.00 -48.46 -19.95
C VAL A 544 -3.06 -47.51 -19.35
N ARG A 545 -3.84 -46.88 -20.18
CA ARG A 545 -4.94 -45.98 -19.71
C ARG A 545 -5.98 -46.77 -18.92
N SER A 546 -6.42 -47.91 -19.40
CA SER A 546 -7.41 -48.74 -18.73
C SER A 546 -6.95 -49.20 -17.33
N ASP A 547 -5.68 -49.59 -17.23
CA ASP A 547 -5.10 -50.11 -15.97
C ASP A 547 -4.99 -49.06 -14.88
N TYR A 548 -4.73 -47.79 -15.23
CA TYR A 548 -4.45 -46.74 -14.28
C TYR A 548 -5.59 -45.74 -14.07
N LEU A 549 -6.31 -45.28 -15.13
CA LEU A 549 -7.29 -44.20 -15.04
C LEU A 549 -8.46 -44.53 -14.09
N GLY A 550 -8.92 -45.77 -14.05
CA GLY A 550 -10.02 -46.16 -13.16
C GLY A 550 -9.69 -45.93 -11.67
N ASN A 551 -8.47 -46.25 -11.26
CA ASN A 551 -8.01 -46.05 -9.89
C ASN A 551 -7.65 -44.57 -9.61
N ILE A 552 -7.05 -43.87 -10.58
CA ILE A 552 -6.76 -42.43 -10.52
C ILE A 552 -8.06 -41.67 -10.30
N ASN A 553 -9.09 -41.88 -11.14
CA ASN A 553 -10.35 -41.18 -11.03
C ASN A 553 -11.07 -41.48 -9.70
N LYS A 554 -11.01 -42.71 -9.19
CA LYS A 554 -11.56 -43.04 -7.86
C LYS A 554 -10.95 -42.16 -6.74
N ILE A 555 -9.62 -41.96 -6.76
CA ILE A 555 -8.91 -41.13 -5.78
C ILE A 555 -9.37 -39.66 -5.91
N LEU A 556 -9.38 -39.15 -7.13
CA LEU A 556 -9.72 -37.77 -7.42
C LEU A 556 -11.20 -37.47 -7.15
N ASP A 557 -12.13 -38.37 -7.56
CA ASP A 557 -13.57 -38.22 -7.33
C ASP A 557 -13.91 -38.29 -5.83
N HIS A 558 -13.26 -39.18 -5.08
CA HIS A 558 -13.44 -39.26 -3.63
C HIS A 558 -13.04 -37.95 -2.93
N ALA A 559 -11.85 -37.43 -3.24
CA ALA A 559 -11.40 -36.15 -2.69
C ALA A 559 -12.34 -34.99 -3.10
N LYS A 560 -12.75 -34.95 -4.38
CA LYS A 560 -13.66 -33.92 -4.90
C LYS A 560 -15.01 -33.94 -4.20
N THR A 561 -15.62 -35.13 -4.06
CA THR A 561 -16.90 -35.30 -3.38
C THR A 561 -16.82 -34.89 -1.92
N GLY A 562 -15.82 -35.39 -1.19
CA GLY A 562 -15.66 -35.09 0.23
C GLY A 562 -15.39 -33.59 0.48
N TRP A 563 -14.50 -32.98 -0.30
CA TRP A 563 -14.17 -31.57 -0.10
C TRP A 563 -15.29 -30.62 -0.55
N SER A 564 -16.07 -30.95 -1.60
CA SER A 564 -17.25 -30.17 -1.98
C SER A 564 -18.32 -30.25 -0.88
N TRP A 565 -18.57 -31.46 -0.36
CA TRP A 565 -19.51 -31.65 0.73
C TRP A 565 -19.15 -30.83 1.98
N LEU A 566 -17.85 -30.75 2.34
CA LEU A 566 -17.38 -29.94 3.47
C LEU A 566 -17.63 -28.43 3.24
N LEU A 567 -17.53 -27.93 2.01
CA LEU A 567 -17.88 -26.54 1.71
C LEU A 567 -19.37 -26.28 1.77
N ASP A 568 -20.18 -27.19 1.25
CA ASP A 568 -21.65 -27.06 1.22
C ASP A 568 -22.23 -27.12 2.63
N ASN A 569 -21.61 -27.90 3.52
CA ASN A 569 -22.04 -28.08 4.92
C ASN A 569 -21.19 -27.30 5.93
N PHE A 570 -20.41 -26.31 5.48
CA PHE A 570 -19.42 -25.60 6.30
C PHE A 570 -19.98 -25.03 7.62
N GLU A 571 -21.21 -24.54 7.60
CA GLU A 571 -21.94 -23.96 8.76
C GLU A 571 -22.93 -24.93 9.39
N ALA A 572 -23.06 -26.17 8.87
CA ALA A 572 -23.96 -27.16 9.43
C ALA A 572 -23.46 -27.66 10.79
N THR A 573 -24.39 -27.91 11.73
CA THR A 573 -24.07 -28.57 13.00
C THR A 573 -23.66 -30.01 12.72
N ALA A 574 -22.50 -30.43 13.23
CA ALA A 574 -21.89 -31.71 12.88
C ALA A 574 -22.81 -32.91 13.14
N ASP A 575 -23.54 -32.93 14.25
CA ASP A 575 -24.44 -34.03 14.60
C ASP A 575 -25.61 -34.17 13.62
N THR A 576 -26.06 -33.06 12.99
CA THR A 576 -27.17 -33.10 12.03
C THR A 576 -26.82 -33.73 10.70
N VAL A 577 -25.54 -33.73 10.35
CA VAL A 577 -25.01 -34.19 9.03
C VAL A 577 -24.07 -35.40 9.15
N ARG A 578 -23.95 -35.98 10.35
CA ARG A 578 -22.98 -37.05 10.64
C ARG A 578 -23.19 -38.34 9.81
N GLU A 579 -24.44 -38.75 9.67
CA GLU A 579 -24.77 -39.93 8.86
C GLU A 579 -24.48 -39.74 7.38
N GLU A 580 -24.77 -38.56 6.85
CA GLU A 580 -24.49 -38.20 5.48
C GLU A 580 -22.97 -38.13 5.23
N ALA A 581 -22.20 -37.51 6.11
CA ALA A 581 -20.75 -37.49 6.07
C ALA A 581 -20.13 -38.89 6.04
N ALA A 582 -20.61 -39.78 6.92
CA ALA A 582 -20.14 -41.17 6.97
C ALA A 582 -20.43 -41.93 5.66
N SER A 583 -21.57 -41.67 5.01
CA SER A 583 -21.93 -42.29 3.74
C SER A 583 -20.98 -42.00 2.58
N ILE A 584 -20.31 -40.87 2.63
CA ILE A 584 -19.28 -40.44 1.63
C ILE A 584 -17.85 -40.60 2.14
N GLY A 585 -17.66 -41.29 3.28
CA GLY A 585 -16.33 -41.62 3.85
C GLY A 585 -15.68 -40.53 4.69
N ILE A 586 -16.41 -39.49 5.11
CA ILE A 586 -15.92 -38.45 6.02
C ILE A 586 -16.28 -38.86 7.46
N ASN A 587 -15.24 -39.02 8.29
CA ASN A 587 -15.39 -39.31 9.71
C ASN A 587 -15.32 -37.98 10.49
N LEU A 588 -16.48 -37.45 10.91
CA LEU A 588 -16.53 -36.25 11.73
C LEU A 588 -16.10 -36.56 13.17
N PRO A 589 -15.31 -35.70 13.82
CA PRO A 589 -14.99 -35.80 15.24
C PRO A 589 -16.25 -35.83 16.10
N GLU A 590 -16.15 -36.36 17.33
CA GLU A 590 -17.25 -36.30 18.28
C GLU A 590 -17.46 -34.84 18.73
N SER A 591 -18.71 -34.44 18.85
CA SER A 591 -19.09 -33.12 19.31
C SER A 591 -19.09 -33.11 20.85
N GLU A 592 -18.36 -32.18 21.46
CA GLU A 592 -18.31 -32.07 22.95
C GLU A 592 -19.55 -31.41 23.51
N THR A 593 -20.08 -30.39 22.80
CA THR A 593 -21.24 -29.61 23.28
C THR A 593 -22.53 -29.91 22.53
N GLY A 594 -22.45 -30.65 21.40
CA GLY A 594 -23.57 -30.93 20.51
C GLY A 594 -23.94 -29.78 19.57
N HIS A 595 -23.20 -28.70 19.60
CA HIS A 595 -23.45 -27.48 18.81
C HIS A 595 -22.32 -27.10 17.84
N GLU A 596 -21.20 -27.85 17.85
CA GLU A 596 -20.07 -27.58 16.98
C GLU A 596 -20.47 -27.73 15.52
N GLN A 597 -20.04 -26.75 14.71
CA GLN A 597 -20.24 -26.77 13.27
C GLN A 597 -19.02 -27.40 12.58
N ILE A 598 -19.18 -27.83 11.34
CA ILE A 598 -18.09 -28.41 10.53
C ILE A 598 -16.88 -27.48 10.49
N ARG A 599 -17.11 -26.17 10.40
CA ARG A 599 -16.04 -25.15 10.40
C ARG A 599 -15.21 -25.13 11.67
N ASP A 600 -15.78 -25.49 12.82
CA ASP A 600 -15.07 -25.47 14.11
C ASP A 600 -14.04 -26.60 14.14
N PHE A 601 -14.39 -27.78 13.65
CA PHE A 601 -13.45 -28.91 13.50
C PHE A 601 -12.36 -28.68 12.44
N LEU A 602 -12.65 -27.85 11.43
CA LEU A 602 -11.64 -27.43 10.45
C LEU A 602 -10.71 -26.37 11.04
N LEU A 603 -11.22 -25.51 11.92
CA LEU A 603 -10.46 -24.45 12.60
C LEU A 603 -9.48 -25.01 13.62
N ASP A 604 -9.88 -25.96 14.44
CA ASP A 604 -9.05 -26.58 15.47
C ASP A 604 -8.15 -27.71 14.93
N HIS A 605 -8.33 -28.07 13.64
CA HIS A 605 -7.62 -29.14 12.93
C HIS A 605 -7.95 -30.57 13.40
N SER A 606 -9.03 -30.78 14.11
CA SER A 606 -9.54 -32.13 14.41
C SER A 606 -10.11 -32.79 13.12
N LEU A 607 -10.54 -31.98 12.17
CA LEU A 607 -10.83 -32.37 10.78
C LEU A 607 -9.84 -31.67 9.83
N VAL A 608 -9.15 -32.47 9.01
CA VAL A 608 -8.09 -31.95 8.13
C VAL A 608 -8.35 -32.29 6.67
N VAL A 609 -8.30 -31.29 5.80
CA VAL A 609 -8.34 -31.43 4.34
C VAL A 609 -6.93 -31.31 3.78
N SER A 610 -6.38 -32.39 3.22
CA SER A 610 -4.97 -32.43 2.80
C SER A 610 -4.77 -33.01 1.40
N TRP A 611 -4.35 -32.13 0.45
CA TRP A 611 -3.90 -32.55 -0.87
C TRP A 611 -2.79 -33.64 -0.80
N SER A 612 -1.79 -33.45 0.06
CA SER A 612 -0.68 -34.41 0.17
C SER A 612 -1.17 -35.80 0.58
N ARG A 613 -1.93 -35.89 1.68
CA ARG A 613 -2.33 -37.16 2.27
C ARG A 613 -3.40 -37.88 1.45
N GLU A 614 -4.41 -37.13 0.97
CA GLU A 614 -5.59 -37.72 0.36
C GLU A 614 -5.44 -37.96 -1.15
N VAL A 615 -4.60 -37.17 -1.82
CA VAL A 615 -4.45 -37.22 -3.29
C VAL A 615 -3.01 -37.51 -3.71
N LYS A 616 -2.04 -36.64 -3.34
CA LYS A 616 -0.67 -36.71 -3.87
C LYS A 616 0.00 -38.05 -3.53
N ASP A 617 -0.01 -38.48 -2.26
CA ASP A 617 0.64 -39.70 -1.81
C ASP A 617 0.03 -40.95 -2.46
N ALA A 618 -1.30 -40.96 -2.69
CA ALA A 618 -2.00 -42.02 -3.36
C ALA A 618 -1.65 -42.10 -4.85
N LEU A 619 -1.63 -40.93 -5.54
CA LEU A 619 -1.23 -40.84 -6.95
C LEU A 619 0.23 -41.24 -7.15
N GLN A 620 1.14 -40.81 -6.25
CA GLN A 620 2.56 -41.18 -6.31
C GLN A 620 2.79 -42.69 -6.15
N LYS A 621 2.04 -43.33 -5.26
CA LYS A 621 2.09 -44.81 -5.11
C LYS A 621 1.59 -45.51 -6.36
N LEU A 622 0.52 -45.04 -6.97
CA LEU A 622 -0.07 -45.61 -8.18
C LEU A 622 0.85 -45.43 -9.40
N LEU A 623 1.45 -44.24 -9.53
CA LEU A 623 2.33 -43.82 -10.63
C LEU A 623 3.82 -43.96 -10.25
N ILE A 624 4.22 -44.97 -9.45
CA ILE A 624 5.56 -45.07 -8.87
C ILE A 624 6.65 -45.40 -9.90
N ARG A 625 6.29 -46.09 -10.98
CA ARG A 625 7.24 -46.52 -12.03
C ARG A 625 7.89 -45.28 -12.67
N GLU A 626 9.15 -45.45 -13.09
CA GLU A 626 9.91 -44.39 -13.76
C GLU A 626 9.29 -43.94 -15.08
N ASP A 627 8.61 -44.86 -15.75
CA ASP A 627 7.84 -44.59 -16.98
C ASP A 627 6.85 -43.44 -16.82
N PHE A 628 6.36 -43.15 -15.61
CA PHE A 628 5.43 -42.09 -15.29
C PHE A 628 6.10 -40.80 -14.72
N SER A 629 7.43 -40.70 -14.82
CA SER A 629 8.15 -39.52 -14.27
C SER A 629 7.65 -38.20 -14.81
N ASP A 630 7.36 -38.11 -16.10
CA ASP A 630 6.87 -36.88 -16.72
C ASP A 630 5.44 -36.54 -16.27
N ILE A 631 4.59 -37.57 -16.06
CA ILE A 631 3.23 -37.40 -15.52
C ILE A 631 3.30 -36.86 -14.08
N ARG A 632 4.14 -37.44 -13.23
CA ARG A 632 4.34 -36.96 -11.86
C ARG A 632 4.82 -35.50 -11.83
N LYS A 633 5.78 -35.15 -12.70
CA LYS A 633 6.27 -33.77 -12.84
C LYS A 633 5.17 -32.82 -13.29
N ALA A 634 4.36 -33.21 -14.29
CA ALA A 634 3.25 -32.39 -14.76
C ALA A 634 2.18 -32.19 -13.68
N VAL A 635 1.88 -33.20 -12.86
CA VAL A 635 0.97 -33.08 -11.71
C VAL A 635 1.55 -32.10 -10.67
N ASP A 636 2.85 -32.18 -10.37
CA ASP A 636 3.52 -31.24 -9.47
C ASP A 636 3.55 -29.80 -10.06
N ASP A 637 3.70 -29.63 -11.36
CA ASP A 637 3.64 -28.33 -12.04
C ASP A 637 2.23 -27.73 -11.97
N ILE A 638 1.18 -28.53 -12.18
CA ILE A 638 -0.22 -28.12 -11.99
C ILE A 638 -0.44 -27.69 -10.55
N HIS A 639 -0.02 -28.50 -9.59
CA HIS A 639 -0.11 -28.19 -8.16
C HIS A 639 0.55 -26.85 -7.86
N ASN A 640 1.78 -26.63 -8.29
CA ASN A 640 2.52 -25.39 -8.04
C ASN A 640 1.85 -24.18 -8.71
N ARG A 641 1.28 -24.35 -9.91
CA ARG A 641 0.57 -23.27 -10.63
C ARG A 641 -0.70 -22.87 -9.91
N ILE A 642 -1.51 -23.83 -9.44
CA ILE A 642 -2.77 -23.55 -8.74
C ILE A 642 -2.49 -23.00 -7.33
N LEU A 643 -1.49 -23.51 -6.63
CA LEU A 643 -1.09 -23.01 -5.33
C LEU A 643 -0.71 -21.52 -5.34
N ARG A 644 -0.12 -21.03 -6.45
CA ARG A 644 0.20 -19.60 -6.62
C ARG A 644 -1.04 -18.72 -6.71
N LYS A 645 -2.18 -19.26 -7.11
CA LYS A 645 -3.47 -18.55 -7.16
C LYS A 645 -4.25 -18.60 -5.84
N ARG A 646 -3.67 -19.18 -4.78
CA ARG A 646 -4.33 -19.29 -3.49
C ARG A 646 -4.57 -17.92 -2.87
N LEU A 647 -5.84 -17.60 -2.64
CA LEU A 647 -6.25 -16.41 -1.90
C LEU A 647 -6.27 -16.70 -0.40
N PHE A 648 -5.77 -15.77 0.40
CA PHE A 648 -5.81 -15.86 1.86
C PHE A 648 -5.72 -14.49 2.52
N ILE A 649 -6.25 -14.40 3.72
CA ILE A 649 -6.12 -13.26 4.61
C ILE A 649 -4.99 -13.54 5.61
N ALA A 650 -4.04 -12.60 5.72
CA ALA A 650 -3.01 -12.62 6.74
C ALA A 650 -3.18 -11.42 7.68
N LEU A 651 -3.04 -11.67 8.99
CA LEU A 651 -3.29 -10.68 10.04
C LEU A 651 -2.01 -10.27 10.75
N HIS A 652 -1.81 -8.97 10.88
CA HIS A 652 -0.94 -8.40 11.91
C HIS A 652 -1.67 -7.26 12.62
N MET A 653 -1.33 -7.00 13.87
CA MET A 653 -2.12 -6.09 14.69
C MET A 653 -1.22 -5.18 15.52
N HIS A 654 -1.66 -3.93 15.70
CA HIS A 654 -1.36 -3.15 16.89
C HIS A 654 -2.27 -3.68 17.99
N ALA A 655 -1.86 -4.80 18.59
CA ALA A 655 -2.73 -5.60 19.45
C ALA A 655 -3.16 -4.87 20.73
N GLY A 656 -2.37 -3.90 21.20
CA GLY A 656 -2.69 -3.13 22.41
C GLY A 656 -3.85 -2.15 22.27
N ASP A 657 -4.29 -1.81 21.05
CA ASP A 657 -5.41 -0.90 20.80
C ASP A 657 -6.50 -1.48 19.86
N GLY A 658 -6.40 -2.77 19.54
CA GLY A 658 -7.39 -3.48 18.74
C GLY A 658 -7.34 -3.17 17.24
N ASN A 659 -6.30 -2.50 16.75
CA ASN A 659 -6.15 -2.18 15.35
C ASN A 659 -5.54 -3.36 14.57
N VAL A 660 -6.33 -3.96 13.71
CA VAL A 660 -5.99 -5.15 12.91
C VAL A 660 -5.73 -4.75 11.48
N HIS A 661 -4.55 -5.08 10.96
CA HIS A 661 -4.22 -4.96 9.54
C HIS A 661 -4.50 -6.28 8.85
N THR A 662 -5.49 -6.26 7.99
CA THR A 662 -5.95 -7.40 7.20
C THR A 662 -5.35 -7.30 5.82
N ASN A 663 -4.46 -8.22 5.47
CA ASN A 663 -3.74 -8.21 4.21
C ASN A 663 -4.17 -9.39 3.35
N ILE A 664 -4.57 -9.10 2.11
CA ILE A 664 -4.97 -10.08 1.10
C ILE A 664 -4.00 -9.95 -0.07
N PRO A 665 -2.91 -10.75 -0.12
CA PRO A 665 -2.04 -10.79 -1.29
C PRO A 665 -2.81 -11.30 -2.50
N VAL A 666 -2.72 -10.58 -3.61
CA VAL A 666 -3.47 -10.89 -4.83
C VAL A 666 -2.67 -10.51 -6.07
N HIS A 667 -2.86 -11.24 -7.16
CA HIS A 667 -2.33 -10.85 -8.45
C HIS A 667 -3.24 -9.80 -9.09
N SER A 668 -2.77 -8.55 -9.20
CA SER A 668 -3.57 -7.44 -9.74
C SER A 668 -3.89 -7.56 -11.24
N ASP A 669 -3.23 -8.49 -11.93
CA ASP A 669 -3.43 -8.87 -13.33
C ASP A 669 -4.35 -10.11 -13.51
N ASP A 670 -4.89 -10.65 -12.42
CA ASP A 670 -5.89 -11.74 -12.43
C ASP A 670 -7.24 -11.19 -11.97
N PRO A 671 -8.18 -10.83 -12.90
CA PRO A 671 -9.46 -10.23 -12.55
C PRO A 671 -10.32 -11.11 -11.64
N ASP A 672 -10.28 -12.44 -11.82
CA ASP A 672 -11.07 -13.37 -11.02
C ASP A 672 -10.55 -13.41 -9.58
N MET A 673 -9.23 -13.45 -9.40
CA MET A 673 -8.60 -13.39 -8.09
C MET A 673 -8.86 -12.04 -7.42
N MET A 674 -8.87 -10.93 -8.17
CA MET A 674 -9.22 -9.60 -7.66
C MET A 674 -10.67 -9.55 -7.20
N ALA A 675 -11.61 -10.08 -7.98
CA ALA A 675 -13.03 -10.12 -7.61
C ALA A 675 -13.27 -10.92 -6.31
N GLU A 676 -12.61 -12.08 -6.16
CA GLU A 676 -12.69 -12.87 -4.93
C GLU A 676 -12.01 -12.15 -3.73
N ALA A 677 -10.92 -11.44 -3.96
CA ALA A 677 -10.27 -10.64 -2.91
C ALA A 677 -11.17 -9.50 -2.42
N TYR A 678 -11.94 -8.85 -3.30
CA TYR A 678 -12.91 -7.83 -2.90
C TYR A 678 -14.06 -8.40 -2.06
N LYS A 679 -14.50 -9.64 -2.31
CA LYS A 679 -15.45 -10.32 -1.40
C LYS A 679 -14.85 -10.50 0.01
N GLY A 680 -13.54 -10.78 0.08
CA GLY A 680 -12.82 -10.84 1.34
C GLY A 680 -12.78 -9.49 2.07
N VAL A 681 -12.53 -8.39 1.34
CA VAL A 681 -12.59 -7.03 1.91
C VAL A 681 -14.00 -6.69 2.42
N ASP A 682 -15.03 -6.98 1.62
CA ASP A 682 -16.43 -6.76 2.01
C ASP A 682 -16.79 -7.56 3.28
N MET A 683 -16.38 -8.81 3.38
CA MET A 683 -16.55 -9.64 4.58
C MET A 683 -15.86 -8.99 5.79
N VAL A 684 -14.59 -8.60 5.65
CA VAL A 684 -13.81 -7.96 6.72
C VAL A 684 -14.50 -6.70 7.25
N MET A 685 -14.98 -5.82 6.36
CA MET A 685 -15.64 -4.57 6.74
C MET A 685 -16.99 -4.81 7.42
N ARG A 686 -17.79 -5.76 6.91
CA ARG A 686 -19.07 -6.14 7.52
C ARG A 686 -18.87 -6.74 8.90
N VAL A 687 -17.92 -7.65 9.05
CA VAL A 687 -17.61 -8.27 10.36
C VAL A 687 -17.13 -7.21 11.34
N ALA A 688 -16.22 -6.31 10.94
CA ALA A 688 -15.75 -5.24 11.81
C ALA A 688 -16.91 -4.36 12.32
N LYS A 689 -17.81 -3.93 11.42
CA LYS A 689 -19.01 -3.15 11.81
C LYS A 689 -19.96 -3.93 12.73
N SER A 690 -20.23 -5.21 12.44
CA SER A 690 -21.14 -6.05 13.26
C SER A 690 -20.61 -6.31 14.67
N LEU A 691 -19.30 -6.30 14.84
CA LEU A 691 -18.64 -6.41 16.14
C LEU A 691 -18.56 -5.08 16.91
N GLY A 692 -19.11 -3.98 16.38
CA GLY A 692 -19.05 -2.64 16.97
C GLY A 692 -17.70 -1.94 16.76
N GLY A 693 -16.91 -2.40 15.81
CA GLY A 693 -15.61 -1.85 15.45
C GLY A 693 -15.68 -0.65 14.52
N SER A 694 -14.50 -0.20 14.09
CA SER A 694 -14.29 0.82 13.06
C SER A 694 -13.63 0.22 11.81
N ILE A 695 -14.00 0.75 10.64
CA ILE A 695 -13.44 0.32 9.35
C ILE A 695 -12.05 0.90 9.07
N SER A 696 -11.56 1.83 9.91
CA SER A 696 -10.19 2.34 9.80
C SER A 696 -9.66 2.82 11.13
N GLY A 697 -8.47 2.32 11.51
CA GLY A 697 -7.76 2.70 12.71
C GLY A 697 -6.74 3.83 12.47
N GLU A 698 -6.03 3.80 11.33
CA GLU A 698 -4.95 4.74 11.04
C GLU A 698 -4.72 5.02 9.54
N HIS A 699 -5.22 4.17 8.62
CA HIS A 699 -4.97 4.33 7.18
C HIS A 699 -5.83 5.41 6.51
N GLY A 700 -6.94 5.81 7.13
CA GLY A 700 -7.94 6.67 6.52
C GLY A 700 -9.02 5.89 5.77
N ILE A 701 -9.83 6.59 5.00
CA ILE A 701 -10.95 6.06 4.21
C ILE A 701 -10.59 6.05 2.72
N GLY A 702 -10.16 7.18 2.18
CA GLY A 702 -9.74 7.35 0.79
C GLY A 702 -10.71 6.75 -0.21
N MET A 703 -10.13 6.12 -1.25
CA MET A 703 -10.86 5.41 -2.31
C MET A 703 -11.22 3.97 -1.94
N THR A 704 -10.44 3.33 -1.06
CA THR A 704 -10.56 1.90 -0.78
C THR A 704 -11.72 1.58 0.15
N LYS A 705 -12.12 2.51 1.03
CA LYS A 705 -13.10 2.26 2.08
C LYS A 705 -14.36 3.11 1.99
N ILE A 706 -14.42 4.06 1.05
CA ILE A 706 -15.55 4.98 0.93
C ILE A 706 -16.88 4.25 0.71
N ALA A 707 -16.86 3.14 -0.01
CA ALA A 707 -18.03 2.31 -0.26
C ALA A 707 -18.65 1.69 1.02
N PHE A 708 -17.90 1.66 2.11
CA PHE A 708 -18.35 1.09 3.39
C PHE A 708 -18.88 2.12 4.40
N LEU A 709 -18.88 3.42 4.06
CA LEU A 709 -19.53 4.47 4.83
C LEU A 709 -20.90 4.78 4.23
N SER A 710 -21.92 5.00 5.08
CA SER A 710 -23.23 5.41 4.61
C SER A 710 -23.27 6.92 4.34
N ASP A 711 -24.30 7.37 3.58
CA ASP A 711 -24.53 8.79 3.34
C ASP A 711 -24.78 9.54 4.66
N GLU A 712 -25.40 8.91 5.66
CA GLU A 712 -25.64 9.51 6.98
C GLU A 712 -24.31 9.72 7.73
N GLU A 713 -23.37 8.75 7.65
CA GLU A 713 -22.04 8.88 8.27
C GLU A 713 -21.22 9.99 7.60
N LEU A 714 -21.38 10.20 6.29
CA LEU A 714 -20.63 11.20 5.51
C LEU A 714 -21.27 12.59 5.51
N LYS A 715 -22.57 12.71 5.72
CA LYS A 715 -23.31 13.97 5.63
C LYS A 715 -22.71 15.11 6.46
N PRO A 716 -22.40 14.96 7.75
CA PRO A 716 -21.81 16.05 8.53
C PRO A 716 -20.46 16.54 7.97
N PHE A 717 -19.69 15.65 7.38
CA PHE A 717 -18.40 16.00 6.77
C PHE A 717 -18.61 16.72 5.44
N HIS A 718 -19.55 16.31 4.62
CA HIS A 718 -19.86 17.00 3.38
C HIS A 718 -20.43 18.40 3.62
N GLU A 719 -21.33 18.57 4.59
CA GLU A 719 -21.83 19.89 5.01
C GLU A 719 -20.71 20.80 5.53
N TYR A 720 -19.72 20.25 6.24
CA TYR A 720 -18.52 20.97 6.64
C TYR A 720 -17.69 21.41 5.44
N LEU A 721 -17.42 20.51 4.47
CA LEU A 721 -16.65 20.84 3.27
C LEU A 721 -17.35 21.90 2.42
N ASP A 722 -18.67 21.81 2.22
CA ASP A 722 -19.44 22.79 1.44
C ASP A 722 -19.35 24.21 2.06
N LYS A 723 -19.09 24.29 3.38
CA LYS A 723 -18.87 25.57 4.08
C LYS A 723 -17.44 26.09 3.95
N VAL A 724 -16.42 25.20 4.09
CA VAL A 724 -15.00 25.63 4.18
C VAL A 724 -14.26 25.60 2.84
N ASP A 725 -14.76 24.85 1.87
CA ASP A 725 -14.25 24.76 0.49
C ASP A 725 -15.40 24.67 -0.54
N PRO A 726 -16.19 25.71 -0.68
CA PRO A 726 -17.40 25.71 -1.53
C PRO A 726 -17.11 25.47 -3.00
N HIS A 727 -15.89 25.73 -3.47
CA HIS A 727 -15.46 25.47 -4.85
C HIS A 727 -14.93 24.04 -5.04
N GLY A 728 -14.76 23.29 -3.95
CA GLY A 728 -14.15 21.96 -3.97
C GLY A 728 -12.73 22.00 -4.52
N LEU A 729 -11.92 22.92 -4.06
CA LEU A 729 -10.54 23.10 -4.49
C LEU A 729 -9.65 21.93 -4.03
N PHE A 730 -9.78 21.53 -2.74
CA PHE A 730 -8.92 20.52 -2.16
C PHE A 730 -9.44 19.11 -2.38
N ASN A 731 -8.61 18.24 -2.95
CA ASN A 731 -8.94 16.84 -3.16
C ASN A 731 -10.35 16.62 -3.75
N ARG A 732 -10.76 17.44 -4.73
CA ARG A 732 -12.11 17.45 -5.32
C ARG A 732 -12.59 16.04 -5.64
N GLY A 733 -13.76 15.68 -5.14
CA GLY A 733 -14.40 14.38 -5.34
C GLY A 733 -13.95 13.28 -4.36
N LYS A 734 -12.84 13.46 -3.61
CA LYS A 734 -12.44 12.52 -2.57
C LYS A 734 -13.47 12.42 -1.45
N LEU A 735 -13.49 11.25 -0.81
CA LEU A 735 -14.41 10.94 0.28
C LEU A 735 -15.89 11.12 -0.13
N ARG A 736 -16.19 10.85 -1.41
CA ARG A 736 -17.52 10.71 -2.00
C ARG A 736 -17.62 9.37 -2.69
N HIS A 737 -18.79 8.75 -2.72
CA HIS A 737 -19.01 7.43 -3.33
C HIS A 737 -18.56 7.35 -4.81
N SER A 738 -18.61 8.48 -5.54
CA SER A 738 -18.12 8.58 -6.91
C SER A 738 -16.60 8.44 -7.07
N ALA A 739 -15.85 8.41 -5.97
CA ALA A 739 -14.39 8.25 -5.95
C ALA A 739 -13.94 6.88 -5.44
N GLY A 740 -14.75 5.85 -5.63
CA GLY A 740 -14.43 4.46 -5.28
C GLY A 740 -13.39 3.81 -6.20
N LEU A 741 -13.14 2.54 -5.97
CA LEU A 741 -12.15 1.77 -6.75
C LEU A 741 -12.61 1.41 -8.17
N ASP A 742 -13.87 1.58 -8.49
CA ASP A 742 -14.47 1.37 -9.81
C ASP A 742 -13.85 2.25 -10.91
N ILE A 743 -13.36 3.44 -10.55
CA ILE A 743 -12.67 4.35 -11.48
C ILE A 743 -11.14 4.18 -11.50
N ALA A 744 -10.60 3.31 -10.65
CA ALA A 744 -9.17 3.15 -10.47
C ALA A 744 -8.62 1.94 -11.25
N PHE A 745 -7.34 2.03 -11.62
CA PHE A 745 -6.60 0.91 -12.20
C PHE A 745 -5.24 0.76 -11.54
N THR A 746 -4.64 -0.41 -11.66
CA THR A 746 -3.25 -0.65 -11.27
C THR A 746 -2.48 -1.16 -12.48
N PRO A 747 -1.29 -0.63 -12.77
CA PRO A 747 -0.43 -1.20 -13.80
C PRO A 747 0.17 -2.50 -13.28
N SER A 748 0.09 -3.56 -14.07
CA SER A 748 0.74 -4.82 -13.71
C SER A 748 2.17 -4.85 -14.24
N PHE A 749 3.15 -4.94 -13.35
CA PHE A 749 4.53 -5.22 -13.74
C PHE A 749 4.70 -6.63 -14.37
N HIS A 750 3.76 -7.53 -14.11
CA HIS A 750 3.75 -8.86 -14.72
C HIS A 750 3.40 -8.83 -16.21
N LEU A 751 2.47 -7.94 -16.59
CA LEU A 751 2.15 -7.73 -18.01
C LEU A 751 3.36 -7.22 -18.79
N LEU A 752 4.11 -6.26 -18.22
CA LEU A 752 5.36 -5.78 -18.84
C LEU A 752 6.36 -6.91 -19.11
N ARG A 753 6.43 -7.91 -18.24
CA ARG A 753 7.27 -9.08 -18.44
C ARG A 753 6.74 -9.96 -19.59
N ALA A 754 5.45 -10.25 -19.61
CA ALA A 754 4.83 -11.07 -20.65
C ALA A 754 4.98 -10.40 -22.03
N GLU A 755 4.79 -9.09 -22.12
CA GLU A 755 4.99 -8.31 -23.35
C GLU A 755 6.46 -8.30 -23.77
N SER A 756 7.40 -8.15 -22.84
CA SER A 756 8.83 -8.17 -23.15
C SER A 756 9.34 -9.53 -23.66
N LEU A 757 8.67 -10.64 -23.31
CA LEU A 757 8.96 -11.95 -23.89
C LEU A 757 8.62 -12.03 -25.38
N LEU A 758 7.59 -11.31 -25.83
CA LEU A 758 7.18 -11.28 -27.23
C LEU A 758 8.16 -10.51 -28.11
N MET A 759 9.01 -9.70 -27.51
CA MET A 759 9.89 -8.75 -28.20
C MET A 759 11.33 -9.25 -28.44
N GLN A 760 11.67 -10.48 -28.12
CA GLN A 760 13.01 -11.08 -28.30
C GLN A 760 14.19 -10.27 -27.68
N LYS A 761 13.93 -9.34 -26.74
CA LYS A 761 14.96 -8.50 -26.13
C LYS A 761 15.10 -8.83 -24.63
N ASN A 762 16.05 -9.70 -24.32
CA ASN A 762 16.34 -10.16 -22.95
C ASN A 762 16.62 -9.02 -21.95
N ASP A 763 17.23 -7.92 -22.42
CA ASP A 763 17.64 -6.83 -21.51
C ASP A 763 16.47 -6.07 -20.87
N LEU A 764 15.37 -5.81 -21.60
CA LEU A 764 14.18 -5.15 -21.05
C LEU A 764 13.45 -6.05 -20.07
N GLN A 765 13.38 -7.35 -20.37
CA GLN A 765 12.82 -8.35 -19.47
C GLN A 765 13.60 -8.40 -18.16
N ASP A 766 14.92 -8.40 -18.21
CA ASP A 766 15.79 -8.40 -17.04
C ASP A 766 15.63 -7.16 -16.17
N ILE A 767 15.39 -5.99 -16.78
CA ILE A 767 15.07 -4.75 -16.06
C ILE A 767 13.70 -4.87 -15.40
N ALA A 768 12.67 -5.29 -16.14
CA ALA A 768 11.31 -5.49 -15.61
C ALA A 768 11.27 -6.49 -14.45
N ASP A 769 11.97 -7.64 -14.58
CA ASP A 769 12.08 -8.65 -13.54
C ASP A 769 12.74 -8.12 -12.26
N SER A 770 13.69 -7.19 -12.41
CA SER A 770 14.39 -6.59 -11.27
C SER A 770 13.53 -5.63 -10.46
N ILE A 771 12.45 -5.07 -11.02
CA ILE A 771 11.59 -4.07 -10.38
C ILE A 771 10.18 -4.56 -10.07
N LYS A 772 9.73 -5.67 -10.64
CA LYS A 772 8.34 -6.17 -10.57
C LYS A 772 7.80 -6.35 -9.14
N ASN A 773 8.66 -6.64 -8.16
CA ASN A 773 8.26 -6.86 -6.77
C ASN A 773 8.23 -5.56 -5.93
N CYS A 774 8.32 -4.37 -6.55
CA CYS A 774 8.31 -3.11 -5.82
C CYS A 774 6.95 -2.82 -5.16
N LEU A 775 6.95 -2.65 -3.83
CA LEU A 775 5.74 -2.33 -3.04
C LEU A 775 5.43 -0.83 -2.97
N ARG A 776 6.15 0.03 -3.66
CA ARG A 776 6.04 1.51 -3.66
C ARG A 776 6.04 2.16 -2.27
N CYS A 777 6.39 1.44 -1.22
CA CYS A 777 6.34 1.86 0.18
C CYS A 777 7.27 3.03 0.56
N GLY A 778 8.22 3.41 -0.29
CA GLY A 778 9.11 4.56 -0.09
C GLY A 778 10.25 4.33 0.92
N LYS A 779 10.38 3.18 1.58
CA LYS A 779 11.45 2.91 2.58
C LYS A 779 12.89 3.09 2.04
N CYS A 780 13.08 3.06 0.73
CA CYS A 780 14.36 3.32 0.07
C CYS A 780 14.71 4.82 -0.04
N LYS A 781 13.75 5.74 0.16
CA LYS A 781 13.95 7.20 -0.04
C LYS A 781 15.04 7.75 0.88
N HIS A 782 14.93 7.51 2.18
CA HIS A 782 15.85 8.06 3.19
C HIS A 782 17.28 7.52 3.07
N ALA A 783 17.46 6.33 2.52
CA ALA A 783 18.77 5.71 2.33
C ALA A 783 19.48 6.15 1.03
N CYS A 784 18.73 6.77 0.11
CA CYS A 784 19.25 7.17 -1.21
C CYS A 784 20.11 8.43 -1.11
N THR A 785 21.35 8.33 -1.57
CA THR A 785 22.29 9.47 -1.57
C THR A 785 21.94 10.56 -2.56
N THR A 786 21.19 10.24 -3.61
CA THR A 786 20.74 11.19 -4.64
C THR A 786 19.39 11.81 -4.34
N HIS A 787 18.63 11.30 -3.37
CA HIS A 787 17.36 11.88 -2.96
C HIS A 787 17.59 12.90 -1.84
N GLN A 788 17.58 14.17 -2.20
CA GLN A 788 17.75 15.30 -1.30
C GLN A 788 16.60 16.29 -1.50
N PRO A 789 15.69 16.48 -0.53
CA PRO A 789 14.49 17.30 -0.73
C PRO A 789 14.76 18.71 -1.27
N ASN A 790 15.81 19.36 -0.81
CA ASN A 790 16.14 20.71 -1.26
C ASN A 790 16.99 20.79 -2.55
N ALA A 791 17.55 19.68 -3.02
CA ALA A 791 18.42 19.62 -4.18
C ALA A 791 17.94 18.66 -5.27
N ASN A 792 17.44 17.49 -4.91
CA ASN A 792 17.08 16.43 -5.86
C ASN A 792 15.90 15.58 -5.34
N LEU A 793 14.75 16.22 -5.24
CA LEU A 793 13.55 15.66 -4.62
C LEU A 793 12.97 14.45 -5.38
N LEU A 794 13.01 14.47 -6.72
CA LEU A 794 12.35 13.46 -7.55
C LEU A 794 13.05 12.11 -7.57
N TYR A 795 14.38 12.10 -7.58
CA TYR A 795 15.17 10.91 -7.94
C TYR A 795 15.35 9.89 -6.81
N SER A 796 14.28 9.58 -6.08
CA SER A 796 14.27 8.45 -5.14
C SER A 796 14.22 7.11 -5.89
N PRO A 797 14.73 6.00 -5.34
CA PRO A 797 14.64 4.68 -5.99
C PRO A 797 13.20 4.27 -6.30
N ARG A 798 12.21 4.56 -5.43
CA ARG A 798 10.79 4.32 -5.68
C ARG A 798 10.30 5.05 -6.94
N ASN A 799 10.57 6.34 -7.04
CA ASN A 799 10.12 7.14 -8.17
C ASN A 799 10.78 6.69 -9.48
N LYS A 800 12.08 6.35 -9.43
CA LYS A 800 12.81 5.78 -10.57
C LYS A 800 12.21 4.46 -11.04
N ILE A 801 11.77 3.57 -10.12
CA ILE A 801 11.11 2.31 -10.47
C ILE A 801 9.79 2.57 -11.20
N ILE A 802 8.95 3.49 -10.69
CA ILE A 802 7.68 3.86 -11.35
C ILE A 802 7.94 4.42 -12.75
N ALA A 803 8.92 5.29 -12.89
CA ALA A 803 9.30 5.87 -14.17
C ALA A 803 9.88 4.82 -15.14
N THR A 804 10.74 3.92 -14.66
CA THR A 804 11.30 2.84 -15.46
C THR A 804 10.21 1.93 -16.02
N SER A 805 9.19 1.58 -15.23
CA SER A 805 8.10 0.73 -15.73
C SER A 805 7.30 1.41 -16.85
N LEU A 806 6.99 2.70 -16.70
CA LEU A 806 6.26 3.46 -17.73
C LEU A 806 7.10 3.68 -19.01
N LEU A 807 8.42 3.85 -18.87
CA LEU A 807 9.31 3.94 -20.02
C LEU A 807 9.46 2.61 -20.76
N ILE A 808 9.46 1.48 -20.04
CA ILE A 808 9.42 0.14 -20.68
C ILE A 808 8.09 -0.02 -21.44
N GLU A 809 6.96 0.34 -20.85
CA GLU A 809 5.67 0.32 -21.52
C GLU A 809 5.65 1.20 -22.77
N ALA A 810 6.16 2.44 -22.69
CA ALA A 810 6.26 3.34 -23.83
C ALA A 810 7.15 2.75 -24.94
N TYR A 811 8.27 2.16 -24.56
CA TYR A 811 9.17 1.49 -25.50
C TYR A 811 8.48 0.33 -26.22
N LEU A 812 7.82 -0.57 -25.49
CA LEU A 812 7.12 -1.73 -26.04
C LEU A 812 5.98 -1.30 -26.96
N TYR A 813 5.24 -0.25 -26.59
CA TYR A 813 4.18 0.31 -27.42
C TYR A 813 4.74 0.89 -28.75
N GLU A 814 5.84 1.61 -28.71
CA GLU A 814 6.42 2.23 -29.92
C GLU A 814 7.06 1.22 -30.87
N GLU A 815 7.54 0.08 -30.40
CA GLU A 815 8.05 -0.99 -31.27
C GLU A 815 6.94 -1.73 -32.04
N GLN A 816 5.75 -1.89 -31.47
CA GLN A 816 4.63 -2.58 -32.12
C GLN A 816 4.17 -1.92 -33.42
N PRO A 817 3.96 -0.59 -33.48
CA PRO A 817 3.44 0.07 -34.66
C PRO A 817 4.49 0.39 -35.76
N ARG A 818 5.72 -0.06 -35.67
CA ARG A 818 6.83 0.21 -36.61
C ARG A 818 7.16 1.70 -36.76
N ARG A 819 6.78 2.58 -35.85
CA ARG A 819 7.03 4.03 -35.87
C ARG A 819 8.46 4.38 -35.43
N GLY A 820 9.20 3.39 -34.96
CA GLY A 820 10.53 3.57 -34.38
C GLY A 820 10.48 4.18 -32.97
N LEU A 821 11.51 3.91 -32.21
CA LEU A 821 11.65 4.40 -30.84
C LEU A 821 11.90 5.91 -30.79
N SER A 822 11.24 6.59 -29.88
CA SER A 822 11.54 7.97 -29.60
C SER A 822 12.93 8.10 -28.97
N LYS A 823 13.77 8.95 -29.53
CA LYS A 823 15.05 9.33 -28.92
C LYS A 823 14.86 9.92 -27.52
N ARG A 824 13.73 10.58 -27.30
CA ARG A 824 13.36 11.16 -26.02
C ARG A 824 13.26 10.11 -24.92
N HIS A 825 12.64 8.94 -25.17
CA HIS A 825 12.53 7.87 -24.17
C HIS A 825 13.91 7.29 -23.81
N MET A 826 14.85 7.26 -24.76
CA MET A 826 16.23 6.91 -24.46
C MET A 826 16.93 7.97 -23.59
N ASP A 827 16.70 9.27 -23.86
CA ASP A 827 17.20 10.37 -23.03
C ASP A 827 16.63 10.30 -21.60
N GLU A 828 15.34 10.03 -21.46
CA GLU A 828 14.63 9.92 -20.17
C GLU A 828 15.11 8.70 -19.38
N LEU A 829 15.28 7.55 -20.03
CA LEU A 829 15.83 6.35 -19.38
C LEU A 829 17.29 6.55 -18.95
N ALA A 830 18.10 7.22 -19.78
CA ALA A 830 19.47 7.60 -19.44
C ALA A 830 19.52 8.55 -18.24
N ASP A 831 18.60 9.50 -18.17
CA ASP A 831 18.48 10.43 -17.04
C ASP A 831 18.23 9.72 -15.71
N LEU A 832 17.33 8.72 -15.69
CA LEU A 832 17.11 7.89 -14.50
C LEU A 832 18.38 7.15 -14.07
N GLY A 833 19.12 6.61 -15.04
CA GLY A 833 20.39 5.94 -14.83
C GLY A 833 21.50 6.89 -14.31
N ASP A 834 21.58 8.11 -14.85
CA ASP A 834 22.59 9.10 -14.46
C ASP A 834 22.39 9.62 -13.03
N HIS A 835 21.16 9.68 -12.55
CA HIS A 835 20.81 10.05 -11.18
C HIS A 835 20.94 8.90 -10.17
N CYS A 836 21.72 7.86 -10.47
CA CYS A 836 22.04 6.79 -9.55
C CYS A 836 23.55 6.58 -9.43
N THR A 837 24.07 6.70 -8.20
CA THR A 837 25.50 6.49 -7.90
C THR A 837 25.89 5.02 -7.70
N VAL A 838 24.97 4.09 -7.89
CA VAL A 838 25.17 2.63 -7.69
C VAL A 838 25.71 2.30 -6.29
N CYS A 839 25.35 3.10 -5.28
CA CYS A 839 25.84 2.93 -3.89
C CYS A 839 25.17 1.80 -3.12
N MET A 840 24.15 1.16 -3.67
CA MET A 840 23.38 0.02 -3.14
C MET A 840 22.69 0.24 -1.78
N ARG A 841 22.71 1.46 -1.23
CA ARG A 841 22.09 1.78 0.07
C ARG A 841 20.56 1.59 0.11
N CYS A 842 19.91 1.53 -1.04
CA CYS A 842 18.47 1.26 -1.14
C CYS A 842 18.11 -0.22 -0.86
N LEU A 843 19.05 -1.16 -0.92
CA LEU A 843 18.84 -2.59 -0.71
C LEU A 843 18.49 -2.94 0.75
N PRO A 844 19.24 -2.52 1.79
CA PRO A 844 18.96 -2.91 3.18
C PRO A 844 17.55 -2.53 3.68
N PRO A 845 17.01 -1.33 3.42
CA PRO A 845 15.68 -0.96 3.87
C PRO A 845 14.55 -1.55 3.00
N CYS A 846 14.86 -2.16 1.86
CA CYS A 846 13.87 -2.70 0.95
C CYS A 846 13.30 -4.03 1.48
N PRO A 847 11.99 -4.14 1.80
CA PRO A 847 11.41 -5.37 2.34
C PRO A 847 11.40 -6.52 1.32
N VAL A 848 11.48 -6.21 0.04
CA VAL A 848 11.51 -7.19 -1.08
C VAL A 848 12.87 -7.27 -1.76
N LYS A 849 13.90 -6.71 -1.14
CA LYS A 849 15.32 -6.81 -1.54
C LYS A 849 15.63 -6.31 -2.96
N ILE A 850 14.95 -5.24 -3.43
CA ILE A 850 15.29 -4.59 -4.70
C ILE A 850 16.49 -3.68 -4.50
N ASN A 851 17.52 -3.89 -5.33
CA ASN A 851 18.68 -3.02 -5.45
C ASN A 851 18.59 -2.19 -6.74
N PHE A 852 18.23 -0.91 -6.63
CA PHE A 852 18.15 -0.05 -7.81
C PHE A 852 19.52 0.23 -8.45
N GLY A 853 20.62 -0.01 -7.75
CA GLY A 853 21.96 0.04 -8.33
C GLY A 853 22.15 -0.98 -9.45
N ASP A 854 21.70 -2.23 -9.24
CA ASP A 854 21.74 -3.30 -10.25
C ASP A 854 20.82 -2.98 -11.43
N VAL A 855 19.62 -2.45 -11.15
CA VAL A 855 18.69 -1.97 -12.19
C VAL A 855 19.34 -0.90 -13.04
N THR A 856 20.06 0.04 -12.43
CA THR A 856 20.81 1.10 -13.13
C THR A 856 21.91 0.55 -14.03
N ILE A 857 22.63 -0.47 -13.59
CA ILE A 857 23.65 -1.14 -14.41
C ILE A 857 22.98 -1.77 -15.65
N LYS A 858 21.86 -2.47 -15.48
CA LYS A 858 21.10 -3.06 -16.58
C LYS A 858 20.59 -2.00 -17.56
N ILE A 859 20.06 -0.88 -17.07
CA ILE A 859 19.64 0.26 -17.89
C ILE A 859 20.80 0.79 -18.72
N ARG A 860 21.98 1.00 -18.11
CA ARG A 860 23.17 1.49 -18.81
C ARG A 860 23.68 0.51 -19.86
N ASN A 861 23.64 -0.79 -19.57
CA ASN A 861 24.02 -1.86 -20.51
C ASN A 861 23.05 -1.88 -21.70
N PHE A 862 21.74 -1.81 -21.45
CA PHE A 862 20.73 -1.74 -22.50
C PHE A 862 20.94 -0.54 -23.42
N LEU A 863 21.11 0.67 -22.86
CA LEU A 863 21.37 1.88 -23.64
C LEU A 863 22.65 1.76 -24.47
N SER A 864 23.71 1.19 -23.90
CA SER A 864 24.98 0.97 -24.59
C SER A 864 24.82 -0.04 -25.74
N ALA A 865 24.09 -1.12 -25.54
CA ALA A 865 23.81 -2.12 -26.59
C ALA A 865 22.98 -1.54 -27.75
N GLN A 866 22.12 -0.55 -27.46
CA GLN A 866 21.40 0.22 -28.50
C GLN A 866 22.24 1.30 -29.15
N GLY A 867 23.57 1.39 -28.87
CA GLY A 867 24.46 2.41 -29.37
C GLY A 867 24.15 3.83 -28.84
N TYR A 868 23.33 3.92 -27.79
CA TYR A 868 22.94 5.20 -27.22
C TYR A 868 23.95 5.69 -26.18
N HIS A 869 24.57 6.84 -26.49
CA HIS A 869 25.50 7.51 -25.59
C HIS A 869 25.10 8.97 -25.43
N ARG A 870 24.67 9.34 -24.24
CA ARG A 870 24.38 10.74 -23.89
C ARG A 870 25.70 11.54 -23.88
N GLY A 871 25.92 12.30 -24.93
CA GLY A 871 27.10 13.16 -25.06
C GLY A 871 26.99 14.35 -24.09
N ASN A 872 27.68 14.29 -22.95
CA ASN A 872 27.78 15.43 -22.03
C ASN A 872 29.24 15.97 -22.09
N PHE A 873 29.39 17.20 -22.57
CA PHE A 873 30.69 17.88 -22.63
C PHE A 873 31.39 17.90 -21.26
N ALA A 874 30.62 18.17 -20.17
CA ALA A 874 31.16 18.19 -18.83
C ALA A 874 31.68 16.80 -18.39
N LYS A 875 30.99 15.73 -18.78
CA LYS A 875 31.41 14.34 -18.51
C LYS A 875 32.70 14.00 -19.28
N LYS A 876 32.78 14.41 -20.57
CA LYS A 876 34.02 14.25 -21.36
C LYS A 876 35.19 15.06 -20.78
N ALA A 877 34.95 16.32 -20.43
CA ALA A 877 35.96 17.19 -19.80
C ALA A 877 36.41 16.63 -18.43
N GLY A 878 35.46 16.13 -17.61
CA GLY A 878 35.79 15.48 -16.33
C GLY A 878 36.61 14.20 -16.50
N MET A 879 36.30 13.38 -17.51
CA MET A 879 37.09 12.17 -17.79
C MET A 879 38.48 12.52 -18.32
N GLU A 880 38.62 13.55 -19.15
CA GLU A 880 39.94 14.04 -19.61
C GLU A 880 40.73 14.64 -18.42
N PHE A 881 40.08 15.36 -17.51
CA PHE A 881 40.71 15.82 -16.27
C PHE A 881 41.26 14.65 -15.42
N LEU A 882 40.47 13.57 -15.27
CA LEU A 882 40.89 12.37 -14.52
C LEU A 882 42.05 11.60 -15.16
N LYS A 883 42.26 11.77 -16.45
CA LYS A 883 43.41 11.21 -17.18
C LYS A 883 44.69 11.98 -16.94
N LEU A 884 44.65 13.22 -16.41
CA LEU A 884 45.82 14.03 -16.16
C LEU A 884 46.73 13.40 -15.09
N GLN A 885 47.96 13.13 -15.42
CA GLN A 885 48.97 12.56 -14.52
C GLN A 885 49.97 13.60 -14.02
N ASN A 886 50.07 14.74 -14.67
CA ASN A 886 51.05 15.79 -14.33
C ASN A 886 50.42 16.72 -13.25
N PRO A 887 51.14 16.91 -12.07
CA PRO A 887 50.64 17.78 -10.99
C PRO A 887 50.37 19.22 -11.40
N THR A 888 51.13 19.76 -12.35
CA THR A 888 50.96 21.13 -12.85
C THR A 888 49.69 21.28 -13.68
N SER A 889 49.41 20.31 -14.54
CA SER A 889 48.18 20.26 -15.34
C SER A 889 46.93 20.07 -14.47
N ILE A 890 47.03 19.26 -13.39
CA ILE A 890 45.96 19.05 -12.44
C ILE A 890 45.65 20.33 -11.66
N LYS A 891 46.70 21.05 -11.22
CA LYS A 891 46.53 22.34 -10.51
C LYS A 891 45.88 23.38 -11.42
N LEU A 892 46.30 23.49 -12.67
CA LEU A 892 45.74 24.42 -13.66
C LEU A 892 44.27 24.12 -13.93
N ALA A 893 43.92 22.85 -14.13
CA ALA A 893 42.56 22.41 -14.41
C ALA A 893 41.61 22.54 -13.19
N ARG A 894 42.13 22.63 -11.94
CA ARG A 894 41.34 22.93 -10.72
C ARG A 894 41.04 24.42 -10.52
N THR A 895 41.75 25.28 -11.23
CA THR A 895 41.60 26.75 -11.08
C THR A 895 40.62 27.33 -12.12
N VAL A 896 40.30 26.55 -13.14
CA VAL A 896 39.25 26.83 -14.15
C VAL A 896 37.95 26.11 -13.76
#